data_e772de97e50abd3cd38a490aa7875aca
#
_entry.id   e772de97e50abd3cd38a490aa7875aca
#
_cell.length_a   1.000
_cell.length_b   1.000
_cell.length_c   1.000
_cell.angle_alpha   90.00
_cell.angle_beta   90.00
_cell.angle_gamma   90.00
#
_symmetry.space_group_name_H-M   'P 1'
#
loop_
_entity.id
_entity.type
_entity.pdbx_description
1 polymer ?
#
loop_
_entity_poly.entity_id
_entity_poly.type
_entity_poly.pdbx_seq_one_letter_code
_entity_poly.pdbx_strand_id
1 'polypeptide(L)'
;MQYSLYDSYTASPTVTPHAFAATPGYATAYHPLVTGQLTAVKTRILGSDTWQTTTLYYDDLGRVIQTVGDNRLGGLSRTDMQYDFTGNLTHQRESHGKTGGSADVLESVNTYDAQGRLLTQSVSLNGGTAATLTYSYDALGRLIGKRYGSTEESLTYNVRGWLTGKESTPFRMCLRYATPEGGSAARWNGSLSEWEWQHGTNAAMMYGLTYDGLNRFTGAVQKQKNGNTWSALSGDYVEKGLTYDRNGNLLTLQRTAGGSVVDNLAYTYTGNQLTGLSESVRTAPSNDIYAPGNAESGSYGYDANGNLQNDSRKSLNFSYNFLNLVSEVRTGGTVTAAYTWLADGTKLGVRNGSGSDGFEYAGSLIYRKSGGSLQLSEALFGNGVIRLNDNGTQEVNYFLTDHLGSVRVIVDGAGTVKECNDYYPFGARHIRSDYAQSTNRWKYNGKELQTTGELGYLDYGARMYDTGLGRWFSADPEAENNLSRSPYHFSGNNPLLNVDPDGKDYWSTNDPALIGAFMNSLKYGFESHNFYGWHHATDADFTGDLTYNDITGKYYTSYGDVVNGEAVRIGLSFDARIIPRIETFGYEGGFAYAQPVQGFWGNLGYYTGISGRDKYFDGIATWEVNREGMITGLQPIAGVAPTPGLGKNAVFSFTKSSLKQGRQMHSLYKLGANGVKEYVLPSKRRIDFLDIENKIIYELKPFNPRSIKRGIKQLHDYKRELKLVPEFKEYTWTMILETY
;
A
#
# COMPACT_ATOMS: atom_id res chain seq x y z
N MET A 1 -21.65 1.19 10.02
CA MET A 1 -22.04 2.59 10.31
C MET A 1 -20.91 3.23 11.10
N GLN A 2 -20.56 4.44 10.75
CA GLN A 2 -19.50 5.23 11.38
C GLN A 2 -20.02 6.66 11.58
N TYR A 3 -19.64 7.28 12.69
CA TYR A 3 -19.91 8.69 12.97
C TYR A 3 -18.59 9.42 13.17
N SER A 4 -18.43 10.57 12.57
CA SER A 4 -17.23 11.41 12.66
C SER A 4 -17.56 12.75 13.31
N LEU A 5 -16.67 13.22 14.17
CA LEU A 5 -16.72 14.54 14.79
C LEU A 5 -15.54 15.36 14.28
N TYR A 6 -15.81 16.58 13.84
CA TYR A 6 -14.80 17.52 13.33
C TYR A 6 -14.82 18.80 14.13
N ASP A 7 -13.76 19.58 14.04
CA ASP A 7 -13.65 20.97 14.53
C ASP A 7 -13.79 21.15 16.04
N SER A 8 -14.01 20.11 16.82
CA SER A 8 -14.27 20.23 18.25
C SER A 8 -14.02 18.94 19.01
N TYR A 9 -13.63 19.07 20.27
CA TYR A 9 -13.60 17.97 21.25
C TYR A 9 -14.84 17.93 22.15
N THR A 10 -15.83 18.76 21.88
CA THR A 10 -17.09 18.75 22.61
C THR A 10 -17.93 17.57 22.19
N ALA A 11 -18.47 16.83 23.15
CA ALA A 11 -19.36 15.71 22.88
C ALA A 11 -20.57 16.13 22.02
N SER A 12 -20.87 15.32 21.00
CA SER A 12 -22.08 15.42 20.20
C SER A 12 -23.11 14.39 20.68
N PRO A 13 -24.37 14.47 20.21
CA PRO A 13 -25.37 13.44 20.55
C PRO A 13 -24.99 12.01 20.17
N THR A 14 -24.09 11.86 19.20
CA THR A 14 -23.68 10.55 18.63
C THR A 14 -22.27 10.13 18.98
N VAL A 15 -21.36 11.08 19.23
CA VAL A 15 -19.93 10.81 19.49
C VAL A 15 -19.49 11.55 20.75
N THR A 16 -18.98 10.80 21.71
CA THR A 16 -18.35 11.35 22.92
C THR A 16 -16.85 11.08 22.85
N PRO A 17 -16.02 12.12 22.63
CA PRO A 17 -14.57 11.97 22.61
C PRO A 17 -14.03 11.48 23.96
N HIS A 18 -12.98 10.65 23.93
CA HIS A 18 -12.18 10.33 25.11
C HIS A 18 -11.35 11.53 25.52
N ALA A 19 -11.06 11.68 26.80
CA ALA A 19 -10.24 12.78 27.31
C ALA A 19 -8.76 12.60 26.91
N PHE A 20 -8.10 13.72 26.62
CA PHE A 20 -6.64 13.78 26.53
C PHE A 20 -6.01 13.38 27.87
N ALA A 21 -4.95 12.61 27.83
CA ALA A 21 -4.21 12.22 29.01
C ALA A 21 -2.71 12.40 28.78
N ALA A 22 -2.12 13.36 29.48
CA ALA A 22 -0.68 13.62 29.40
C ALA A 22 0.13 12.38 29.79
N THR A 23 1.11 12.04 28.97
CA THR A 23 2.06 10.95 29.21
C THR A 23 3.44 11.56 29.47
N PRO A 24 4.15 11.16 30.56
CA PRO A 24 5.50 11.65 30.81
C PRO A 24 6.42 11.47 29.60
N GLY A 25 7.14 12.52 29.24
CA GLY A 25 8.00 12.51 28.07
C GLY A 25 7.32 12.85 26.74
N TYR A 26 6.01 13.00 26.71
CA TYR A 26 5.21 13.38 25.54
C TYR A 26 4.50 14.72 25.72
N ALA A 27 3.67 15.11 24.78
CA ALA A 27 2.94 16.37 24.86
C ALA A 27 2.09 16.43 26.16
N THR A 28 2.13 17.56 26.84
CA THR A 28 1.37 17.80 28.08
C THR A 28 0.01 18.46 27.82
N ALA A 29 -0.19 18.99 26.60
CA ALA A 29 -1.43 19.61 26.16
C ALA A 29 -1.56 19.45 24.63
N TYR A 30 -2.76 19.60 24.14
CA TYR A 30 -3.10 19.60 22.71
C TYR A 30 -3.49 21.01 22.25
N HIS A 31 -3.47 21.25 20.95
CA HIS A 31 -3.92 22.51 20.37
C HIS A 31 -5.46 22.56 20.34
N PRO A 32 -6.11 23.59 20.92
CA PRO A 32 -7.56 23.65 21.01
C PRO A 32 -8.28 24.03 19.72
N LEU A 33 -7.57 24.68 18.78
CA LEU A 33 -8.13 25.10 17.49
C LEU A 33 -7.89 24.00 16.45
N VAL A 34 -8.93 23.26 16.14
CA VAL A 34 -8.89 22.06 15.28
C VAL A 34 -9.85 22.18 14.08
N THR A 35 -10.00 23.39 13.56
CA THR A 35 -10.87 23.65 12.39
C THR A 35 -10.42 22.83 11.18
N GLY A 36 -11.34 22.05 10.60
CA GLY A 36 -11.07 21.14 9.48
C GLY A 36 -10.47 19.79 9.91
N GLN A 37 -10.16 19.58 11.20
CA GLN A 37 -9.58 18.34 11.68
C GLN A 37 -10.64 17.36 12.17
N LEU A 38 -10.43 16.06 11.88
CA LEU A 38 -11.21 14.96 12.43
C LEU A 38 -10.79 14.74 13.89
N THR A 39 -11.69 15.03 14.84
CA THR A 39 -11.36 14.95 16.27
C THR A 39 -11.79 13.66 16.93
N ALA A 40 -12.87 13.04 16.47
CA ALA A 40 -13.26 11.71 16.94
C ALA A 40 -14.05 10.93 15.89
N VAL A 41 -13.88 9.60 15.94
CA VAL A 41 -14.62 8.64 15.13
C VAL A 41 -15.26 7.61 16.04
N LYS A 42 -16.52 7.30 15.81
CA LYS A 42 -17.25 6.21 16.47
C LYS A 42 -17.67 5.18 15.43
N THR A 43 -17.05 4.00 15.49
CA THR A 43 -17.19 2.93 14.50
C THR A 43 -17.90 1.73 15.13
N ARG A 44 -18.89 1.15 14.43
CA ARG A 44 -19.64 -0.01 14.92
C ARG A 44 -18.85 -1.29 14.72
N ILE A 45 -18.88 -2.19 15.71
CA ILE A 45 -18.44 -3.57 15.54
C ILE A 45 -19.52 -4.33 14.76
N LEU A 46 -19.15 -4.88 13.61
CA LEU A 46 -20.10 -5.56 12.72
C LEU A 46 -20.70 -6.78 13.39
N GLY A 47 -22.00 -6.99 13.14
CA GLY A 47 -22.75 -8.09 13.74
C GLY A 47 -23.14 -7.89 15.22
N SER A 48 -22.89 -6.69 15.79
CA SER A 48 -23.26 -6.36 17.16
C SER A 48 -23.80 -4.92 17.29
N ASP A 49 -24.33 -4.57 18.46
CA ASP A 49 -24.69 -3.19 18.82
C ASP A 49 -23.58 -2.44 19.57
N THR A 50 -22.39 -3.02 19.58
CA THR A 50 -21.22 -2.45 20.23
C THR A 50 -20.49 -1.48 19.31
N TRP A 51 -19.94 -0.43 19.88
CA TRP A 51 -19.22 0.61 19.17
C TRP A 51 -17.84 0.83 19.79
N GLN A 52 -16.92 1.29 18.98
CA GLN A 52 -15.63 1.81 19.46
C GLN A 52 -15.49 3.26 19.01
N THR A 53 -15.05 4.11 19.95
CA THR A 53 -14.76 5.52 19.70
C THR A 53 -13.26 5.71 19.77
N THR A 54 -12.69 6.42 18.80
CA THR A 54 -11.29 6.85 18.78
C THR A 54 -11.27 8.37 18.69
N THR A 55 -10.48 9.02 19.54
CA THR A 55 -10.27 10.48 19.57
C THR A 55 -8.86 10.78 19.14
N LEU A 56 -8.67 11.82 18.32
CA LEU A 56 -7.39 12.28 17.81
C LEU A 56 -7.10 13.67 18.37
N TYR A 57 -5.92 13.87 18.93
CA TYR A 57 -5.44 15.14 19.45
C TYR A 57 -4.26 15.65 18.64
N TYR A 58 -4.22 16.93 18.40
CA TYR A 58 -3.31 17.58 17.47
C TYR A 58 -2.40 18.60 18.16
N ASP A 59 -1.22 18.83 17.59
CA ASP A 59 -0.37 19.98 17.91
C ASP A 59 -0.80 21.23 17.12
N ASP A 60 -0.06 22.33 17.29
CA ASP A 60 -0.27 23.60 16.60
C ASP A 60 0.04 23.57 15.09
N LEU A 61 0.70 22.52 14.61
CA LEU A 61 0.96 22.26 13.19
C LEU A 61 -0.07 21.31 12.57
N GLY A 62 -1.07 20.86 13.34
CA GLY A 62 -2.10 19.93 12.88
C GLY A 62 -1.63 18.47 12.77
N ARG A 63 -0.53 18.10 13.43
CA ARG A 63 -0.05 16.72 13.50
C ARG A 63 -0.69 16.02 14.69
N VAL A 64 -1.05 14.73 14.50
CA VAL A 64 -1.63 13.93 15.59
C VAL A 64 -0.56 13.63 16.64
N ILE A 65 -0.75 14.09 17.86
CA ILE A 65 0.15 13.85 19.00
C ILE A 65 -0.35 12.78 19.96
N GLN A 66 -1.66 12.51 19.95
CA GLN A 66 -2.22 11.42 20.74
C GLN A 66 -3.49 10.90 20.06
N THR A 67 -3.65 9.58 20.05
CA THR A 67 -4.95 8.93 19.82
C THR A 67 -5.39 8.21 21.10
N VAL A 68 -6.69 8.26 21.42
CA VAL A 68 -7.28 7.54 22.55
C VAL A 68 -8.54 6.84 22.06
N GLY A 69 -8.64 5.53 22.23
CA GLY A 69 -9.78 4.77 21.73
C GLY A 69 -10.21 3.61 22.63
N ASP A 70 -11.43 3.17 22.43
CA ASP A 70 -11.93 1.94 23.04
C ASP A 70 -11.15 0.73 22.50
N ASN A 71 -10.99 -0.31 23.35
CA ASN A 71 -10.46 -1.59 22.90
C ASN A 71 -11.32 -2.77 23.39
N ARG A 72 -11.02 -3.95 22.91
CA ARG A 72 -11.72 -5.18 23.32
C ARG A 72 -11.07 -5.89 24.50
N LEU A 73 -10.02 -5.32 25.07
CA LEU A 73 -9.32 -5.84 26.25
C LEU A 73 -9.97 -5.35 27.55
N GLY A 74 -11.00 -4.51 27.45
CA GLY A 74 -11.73 -3.93 28.58
C GLY A 74 -11.13 -2.65 29.14
N GLY A 75 -10.29 -1.98 28.39
CA GLY A 75 -9.68 -0.70 28.71
C GLY A 75 -9.64 0.26 27.53
N LEU A 76 -8.69 1.17 27.51
CA LEU A 76 -8.43 2.10 26.42
C LEU A 76 -7.11 1.78 25.73
N SER A 77 -7.09 1.96 24.44
CA SER A 77 -5.88 2.03 23.64
C SER A 77 -5.45 3.48 23.50
N ARG A 78 -4.17 3.75 23.66
CA ARG A 78 -3.59 5.09 23.49
C ARG A 78 -2.31 4.98 22.68
N THR A 79 -2.14 5.91 21.75
CA THR A 79 -0.87 6.11 21.05
C THR A 79 -0.44 7.56 21.25
N ASP A 80 0.72 7.77 21.87
CA ASP A 80 1.37 9.07 22.04
C ASP A 80 2.48 9.20 20.99
N MET A 81 2.61 10.37 20.36
CA MET A 81 3.54 10.62 19.26
C MET A 81 4.31 11.91 19.48
N GLN A 82 5.60 11.89 19.14
CA GLN A 82 6.47 13.07 19.12
C GLN A 82 7.16 13.21 17.78
N TYR A 83 7.27 14.44 17.35
CA TYR A 83 7.87 14.78 16.06
C TYR A 83 9.06 15.73 16.27
N ASP A 84 10.03 15.64 15.39
CA ASP A 84 11.05 16.67 15.28
C ASP A 84 10.50 17.93 14.58
N PHE A 85 11.36 18.96 14.45
CA PHE A 85 11.00 20.20 13.77
C PHE A 85 10.58 20.00 12.30
N THR A 86 11.12 18.98 11.63
CA THR A 86 10.84 18.68 10.23
C THR A 86 9.59 17.82 10.03
N GLY A 87 8.98 17.33 11.12
CA GLY A 87 7.78 16.51 11.09
C GLY A 87 8.04 15.01 11.10
N ASN A 88 9.28 14.56 11.28
CA ASN A 88 9.59 13.15 11.41
C ASN A 88 9.15 12.62 12.79
N LEU A 89 8.52 11.45 12.82
CA LEU A 89 8.08 10.78 14.05
C LEU A 89 9.29 10.21 14.82
N THR A 90 9.72 10.89 15.88
CA THR A 90 10.89 10.49 16.67
C THR A 90 10.57 9.50 17.77
N HIS A 91 9.40 9.63 18.40
CA HIS A 91 8.97 8.73 19.48
C HIS A 91 7.50 8.38 19.28
N GLN A 92 7.19 7.12 19.49
CA GLN A 92 5.81 6.62 19.55
C GLN A 92 5.68 5.68 20.74
N ARG A 93 4.62 5.85 21.50
CA ARG A 93 4.26 4.97 22.62
C ARG A 93 2.83 4.49 22.42
N GLU A 94 2.68 3.24 22.13
CA GLU A 94 1.40 2.56 21.99
C GLU A 94 1.12 1.80 23.29
N SER A 95 -0.04 2.01 23.92
CA SER A 95 -0.43 1.37 25.17
C SER A 95 -1.85 0.86 25.11
N HIS A 96 -2.08 -0.36 25.59
CA HIS A 96 -3.39 -1.01 25.63
C HIS A 96 -3.74 -1.41 27.06
N GLY A 97 -4.67 -0.66 27.63
CA GLY A 97 -5.27 -1.00 28.92
C GLY A 97 -6.12 -2.26 28.83
N LYS A 98 -6.13 -3.04 29.90
CA LYS A 98 -6.91 -4.28 30.02
C LYS A 98 -7.58 -4.37 31.39
N THR A 99 -8.72 -5.06 31.45
CA THR A 99 -9.44 -5.26 32.72
C THR A 99 -8.56 -6.02 33.72
N GLY A 100 -8.41 -5.47 34.91
CA GLY A 100 -7.74 -6.12 36.03
C GLY A 100 -6.21 -6.25 35.91
N GLY A 101 -5.58 -5.50 34.99
CA GLY A 101 -4.14 -5.56 34.78
C GLY A 101 -3.52 -4.22 34.40
N SER A 102 -2.18 -4.16 34.40
CA SER A 102 -1.44 -3.05 33.80
C SER A 102 -1.59 -3.04 32.29
N ALA A 103 -1.48 -1.87 31.68
CA ALA A 103 -1.46 -1.74 30.23
C ALA A 103 -0.19 -2.39 29.66
N ASP A 104 -0.33 -3.04 28.50
CA ASP A 104 0.82 -3.45 27.71
C ASP A 104 1.27 -2.26 26.84
N VAL A 105 2.59 -2.05 26.75
CA VAL A 105 3.19 -0.85 26.17
C VAL A 105 4.26 -1.22 25.16
N LEU A 106 4.11 -0.73 23.93
CA LEU A 106 5.13 -0.78 22.89
C LEU A 106 5.68 0.63 22.65
N GLU A 107 6.98 0.80 22.82
CA GLU A 107 7.66 2.06 22.59
C GLU A 107 8.59 1.95 21.38
N SER A 108 8.56 2.95 20.50
CA SER A 108 9.43 3.08 19.35
C SER A 108 10.15 4.41 19.39
N VAL A 109 11.47 4.37 19.20
CA VAL A 109 12.34 5.55 19.10
C VAL A 109 13.05 5.52 17.75
N ASN A 110 12.91 6.59 16.99
CA ASN A 110 13.46 6.72 15.66
C ASN A 110 14.45 7.87 15.57
N THR A 111 15.52 7.71 14.80
CA THR A 111 16.44 8.80 14.43
C THR A 111 16.52 8.92 12.92
N TYR A 112 16.74 10.12 12.45
CA TYR A 112 16.73 10.45 11.03
C TYR A 112 18.00 11.21 10.64
N ASP A 113 18.36 11.15 9.37
CA ASP A 113 19.38 12.01 8.81
C ASP A 113 18.82 13.39 8.43
N ALA A 114 19.71 14.26 7.92
CA ALA A 114 19.33 15.63 7.52
C ALA A 114 18.32 15.68 6.35
N GLN A 115 18.11 14.58 5.64
CA GLN A 115 17.14 14.44 4.56
C GLN A 115 15.82 13.81 5.03
N GLY A 116 15.67 13.53 6.32
CA GLY A 116 14.49 12.89 6.91
C GLY A 116 14.41 11.38 6.66
N ARG A 117 15.52 10.71 6.28
CA ARG A 117 15.56 9.26 6.10
C ARG A 117 15.87 8.58 7.44
N LEU A 118 15.14 7.49 7.72
CA LEU A 118 15.29 6.73 8.96
C LEU A 118 16.68 6.11 9.09
N LEU A 119 17.43 6.48 10.12
CA LEU A 119 18.75 5.91 10.44
C LEU A 119 18.66 4.78 11.45
N THR A 120 17.89 4.96 12.51
CA THR A 120 17.70 3.92 13.52
C THR A 120 16.27 3.83 13.96
N GLN A 121 15.82 2.63 14.27
CA GLN A 121 14.58 2.35 14.97
C GLN A 121 14.89 1.41 16.14
N SER A 122 14.44 1.78 17.33
CA SER A 122 14.53 0.96 18.54
C SER A 122 13.14 0.74 19.08
N VAL A 123 12.72 -0.52 19.25
CA VAL A 123 11.37 -0.88 19.69
C VAL A 123 11.46 -1.77 20.93
N SER A 124 10.77 -1.39 22.00
CA SER A 124 10.72 -2.18 23.24
C SER A 124 9.30 -2.44 23.70
N LEU A 125 9.07 -3.64 24.20
CA LEU A 125 7.77 -4.07 24.75
C LEU A 125 7.85 -4.13 26.27
N ASN A 126 6.94 -3.42 26.97
CA ASN A 126 6.87 -3.40 28.44
C ASN A 126 8.23 -3.13 29.13
N GLY A 127 9.06 -2.27 28.52
CA GLY A 127 10.40 -1.95 29.04
C GLY A 127 11.42 -3.11 28.94
N GLY A 128 11.14 -4.15 28.18
CA GLY A 128 12.06 -5.26 27.95
C GLY A 128 13.17 -4.92 26.95
N THR A 129 13.89 -5.96 26.47
CA THR A 129 14.98 -5.80 25.51
C THR A 129 14.51 -5.18 24.21
N ALA A 130 15.17 -4.09 23.81
CA ALA A 130 14.81 -3.39 22.60
C ALA A 130 15.25 -4.15 21.34
N ALA A 131 14.34 -4.25 20.38
CA ALA A 131 14.65 -4.61 19.00
C ALA A 131 15.24 -3.39 18.28
N THR A 132 16.45 -3.50 17.78
CA THR A 132 17.14 -2.38 17.12
C THR A 132 17.38 -2.68 15.65
N LEU A 133 17.01 -1.72 14.81
CA LEU A 133 17.25 -1.70 13.36
C LEU A 133 18.08 -0.47 13.01
N THR A 134 19.05 -0.62 12.13
CA THR A 134 19.79 0.52 11.56
C THR A 134 19.77 0.46 10.05
N TYR A 135 19.80 1.63 9.42
CA TYR A 135 19.68 1.80 7.98
C TYR A 135 20.82 2.67 7.44
N SER A 136 21.34 2.35 6.28
CA SER A 136 22.33 3.16 5.58
C SER A 136 21.93 3.37 4.12
N TYR A 137 22.28 4.54 3.60
CA TYR A 137 21.86 5.01 2.28
C TYR A 137 23.06 5.44 1.45
N ASP A 138 22.94 5.29 0.13
CA ASP A 138 23.91 5.84 -0.81
C ASP A 138 23.69 7.35 -1.06
N ALA A 139 24.57 7.95 -1.87
CA ALA A 139 24.48 9.37 -2.24
C ALA A 139 23.21 9.72 -3.05
N LEU A 140 22.55 8.72 -3.64
CA LEU A 140 21.28 8.90 -4.38
C LEU A 140 20.05 8.70 -3.46
N GLY A 141 20.26 8.41 -2.19
CA GLY A 141 19.19 8.16 -1.22
C GLY A 141 18.65 6.73 -1.18
N ARG A 142 19.22 5.80 -1.95
CA ARG A 142 18.78 4.41 -1.96
C ARG A 142 19.31 3.69 -0.72
N LEU A 143 18.48 2.80 -0.15
CA LEU A 143 18.84 1.97 0.98
C LEU A 143 19.90 0.94 0.55
N ILE A 144 21.12 1.00 1.10
CA ILE A 144 22.23 0.08 0.78
C ILE A 144 22.57 -0.85 1.92
N GLY A 145 22.05 -0.64 3.11
CA GLY A 145 22.30 -1.52 4.25
C GLY A 145 21.21 -1.44 5.30
N LYS A 146 20.95 -2.60 5.89
CA LYS A 146 20.15 -2.76 7.11
C LYS A 146 20.91 -3.60 8.11
N ARG A 147 20.67 -3.34 9.38
CA ARG A 147 21.17 -4.19 10.46
C ARG A 147 20.02 -4.56 11.38
N TYR A 148 19.90 -5.86 11.65
CA TYR A 148 18.86 -6.47 12.47
C TYR A 148 19.54 -7.07 13.72
N GLY A 149 19.61 -6.32 14.82
CA GLY A 149 20.41 -6.72 15.96
C GLY A 149 21.89 -6.90 15.56
N SER A 150 22.40 -8.15 15.58
CA SER A 150 23.74 -8.49 15.14
C SER A 150 23.87 -8.83 13.65
N THR A 151 22.76 -9.05 12.93
CA THR A 151 22.76 -9.47 11.52
C THR A 151 22.78 -8.25 10.60
N GLU A 152 23.77 -8.19 9.70
CA GLU A 152 23.89 -7.14 8.67
C GLU A 152 23.39 -7.65 7.33
N GLU A 153 22.69 -6.80 6.59
CA GLU A 153 22.21 -7.01 5.23
C GLU A 153 22.66 -5.85 4.34
N SER A 154 23.33 -6.15 3.23
CA SER A 154 23.66 -5.16 2.20
C SER A 154 22.75 -5.30 0.99
N LEU A 155 22.48 -4.18 0.31
CA LEU A 155 21.62 -4.11 -0.86
C LEU A 155 22.37 -3.50 -2.04
N THR A 156 22.17 -4.05 -3.24
CA THR A 156 22.79 -3.59 -4.48
C THR A 156 21.77 -3.31 -5.55
N TYR A 157 22.06 -2.34 -6.43
CA TYR A 157 21.16 -1.85 -7.46
C TYR A 157 21.86 -1.71 -8.81
N ASN A 158 21.12 -1.84 -9.89
CA ASN A 158 21.63 -1.53 -11.22
C ASN A 158 21.54 -0.01 -11.52
N VAL A 159 21.97 0.39 -12.73
CA VAL A 159 21.95 1.80 -13.17
C VAL A 159 20.55 2.39 -13.31
N ARG A 160 19.51 1.55 -13.36
CA ARG A 160 18.09 1.99 -13.38
C ARG A 160 17.47 2.12 -11.99
N GLY A 161 18.26 1.88 -10.93
CA GLY A 161 17.76 1.85 -9.55
C GLY A 161 17.05 0.55 -9.16
N TRP A 162 17.00 -0.46 -10.03
CA TRP A 162 16.37 -1.73 -9.69
C TRP A 162 17.26 -2.54 -8.76
N LEU A 163 16.68 -3.14 -7.73
CA LEU A 163 17.38 -4.02 -6.80
C LEU A 163 17.97 -5.21 -7.56
N THR A 164 19.24 -5.47 -7.38
CA THR A 164 19.94 -6.62 -7.98
C THR A 164 20.37 -7.65 -6.95
N GLY A 165 20.45 -7.30 -5.68
CA GLY A 165 20.82 -8.25 -4.65
C GLY A 165 20.59 -7.74 -3.23
N LYS A 166 20.40 -8.69 -2.33
CA LYS A 166 20.46 -8.54 -0.87
C LYS A 166 21.40 -9.61 -0.35
N GLU A 167 22.28 -9.24 0.55
CA GLU A 167 23.28 -10.16 1.09
C GLU A 167 23.42 -10.05 2.60
N SER A 168 23.23 -11.15 3.29
CA SER A 168 23.49 -11.35 4.70
C SER A 168 24.04 -12.77 4.93
N THR A 169 24.66 -13.02 6.08
CA THR A 169 25.16 -14.36 6.39
C THR A 169 24.08 -15.45 6.34
N PRO A 170 22.87 -15.28 6.95
CA PRO A 170 21.87 -16.33 6.94
C PRO A 170 21.05 -16.39 5.63
N PHE A 171 21.04 -15.32 4.84
CA PHE A 171 20.25 -15.26 3.60
C PHE A 171 20.84 -14.28 2.60
N ARG A 172 20.99 -14.73 1.36
CA ARG A 172 21.29 -13.85 0.23
C ARG A 172 20.34 -14.12 -0.92
N MET A 173 20.11 -13.11 -1.75
CA MET A 173 19.42 -13.25 -3.02
C MET A 173 20.02 -12.38 -4.10
N CYS A 174 19.85 -12.79 -5.36
CA CYS A 174 20.25 -12.03 -6.53
C CYS A 174 19.11 -12.01 -7.56
N LEU A 175 18.79 -10.82 -8.06
CA LEU A 175 17.73 -10.57 -9.03
C LEU A 175 18.36 -10.20 -10.36
N ARG A 176 18.12 -10.99 -11.41
CA ARG A 176 18.64 -10.76 -12.75
C ARG A 176 17.54 -10.37 -13.71
N TYR A 177 17.83 -9.39 -14.53
CA TYR A 177 16.91 -8.83 -15.51
C TYR A 177 17.45 -9.07 -16.93
N ALA A 178 18.30 -8.18 -17.43
CA ALA A 178 18.84 -8.21 -18.78
C ALA A 178 20.05 -9.13 -18.96
N THR A 179 20.67 -9.58 -17.88
CA THR A 179 21.89 -10.41 -17.88
C THR A 179 21.68 -11.70 -17.08
N PRO A 180 20.90 -12.67 -17.61
CA PRO A 180 20.72 -13.97 -16.97
C PRO A 180 22.01 -14.80 -16.99
N GLU A 181 22.22 -15.64 -15.98
CA GLU A 181 23.34 -16.57 -15.87
C GLU A 181 22.92 -18.04 -16.03
N GLY A 182 21.67 -18.34 -15.76
CA GLY A 182 21.13 -19.70 -15.81
C GLY A 182 20.50 -20.05 -17.16
N GLY A 183 20.60 -19.19 -18.18
CA GLY A 183 20.09 -19.44 -19.54
C GLY A 183 18.64 -19.05 -19.75
N SER A 184 18.05 -18.24 -18.89
CA SER A 184 16.72 -17.67 -19.11
C SER A 184 16.74 -16.53 -20.14
N ALA A 185 15.58 -16.14 -20.68
CA ALA A 185 15.51 -15.01 -21.60
C ALA A 185 15.72 -13.68 -20.86
N ALA A 186 16.57 -12.80 -21.40
CA ALA A 186 16.81 -11.46 -20.87
C ALA A 186 15.50 -10.63 -20.86
N ARG A 187 15.32 -9.81 -19.81
CA ARG A 187 14.17 -8.92 -19.62
C ARG A 187 14.62 -7.48 -19.43
N TRP A 188 13.97 -6.56 -20.13
CA TRP A 188 14.36 -5.15 -20.18
C TRP A 188 13.27 -4.22 -19.61
N ASN A 189 12.09 -4.79 -19.28
CA ASN A 189 10.88 -4.10 -18.83
C ASN A 189 10.68 -4.14 -17.30
N GLY A 190 11.69 -4.50 -16.53
CA GLY A 190 11.59 -4.61 -15.07
C GLY A 190 11.18 -6.00 -14.56
N SER A 191 10.65 -6.88 -15.41
CA SER A 191 10.40 -8.27 -15.00
C SER A 191 11.72 -9.02 -14.80
N LEU A 192 11.73 -9.93 -13.84
CA LEU A 192 12.88 -10.77 -13.56
C LEU A 192 13.06 -11.83 -14.64
N SER A 193 14.30 -12.05 -15.10
CA SER A 193 14.66 -13.21 -15.89
C SER A 193 15.01 -14.39 -15.00
N GLU A 194 15.68 -14.11 -13.88
CA GLU A 194 16.12 -15.11 -12.91
C GLU A 194 16.11 -14.53 -11.50
N TRP A 195 15.79 -15.39 -10.54
CA TRP A 195 15.81 -15.08 -9.11
C TRP A 195 16.63 -16.17 -8.39
N GLU A 196 17.83 -15.80 -7.94
CA GLU A 196 18.73 -16.65 -7.15
C GLU A 196 18.56 -16.37 -5.65
N TRP A 197 18.65 -17.42 -4.83
CA TRP A 197 18.72 -17.29 -3.37
C TRP A 197 19.59 -18.38 -2.74
N GLN A 198 20.04 -18.12 -1.52
CA GLN A 198 20.82 -19.06 -0.72
C GLN A 198 20.55 -18.84 0.77
N HIS A 199 20.36 -19.94 1.49
CA HIS A 199 20.29 -19.96 2.95
C HIS A 199 21.62 -20.41 3.53
N GLY A 200 22.28 -19.55 4.32
CA GLY A 200 23.57 -19.82 4.97
C GLY A 200 24.60 -20.35 3.98
N THR A 201 25.16 -21.54 4.28
CA THR A 201 26.16 -22.23 3.45
C THR A 201 25.58 -23.28 2.50
N ASN A 202 24.23 -23.40 2.42
CA ASN A 202 23.59 -24.34 1.51
C ASN A 202 23.94 -23.99 0.04
N ALA A 203 23.73 -24.94 -0.87
CA ALA A 203 23.88 -24.65 -2.30
C ALA A 203 22.90 -23.54 -2.73
N ALA A 204 23.37 -22.62 -3.57
CA ALA A 204 22.50 -21.58 -4.11
C ALA A 204 21.46 -22.20 -5.08
N MET A 205 20.22 -21.71 -4.95
CA MET A 205 19.09 -22.07 -5.78
C MET A 205 18.72 -20.91 -6.69
N MET A 206 18.07 -21.18 -7.80
CA MET A 206 17.59 -20.16 -8.75
C MET A 206 16.29 -20.60 -9.37
N TYR A 207 15.38 -19.66 -9.58
CA TYR A 207 14.32 -19.79 -10.56
C TYR A 207 14.71 -19.16 -11.90
N GLY A 208 14.63 -19.93 -12.97
CA GLY A 208 14.58 -19.41 -14.35
C GLY A 208 13.13 -19.16 -14.74
N LEU A 209 12.79 -17.92 -15.11
CA LEU A 209 11.43 -17.44 -15.19
C LEU A 209 10.97 -17.28 -16.64
N THR A 210 9.68 -17.57 -16.89
CA THR A 210 9.05 -17.41 -18.20
C THR A 210 7.75 -16.62 -18.08
N TYR A 211 7.42 -15.89 -19.15
CA TYR A 211 6.25 -15.02 -19.24
C TYR A 211 5.64 -15.12 -20.64
N ASP A 212 4.36 -14.83 -20.75
CA ASP A 212 3.67 -14.70 -22.04
C ASP A 212 3.86 -13.30 -22.68
N GLY A 213 3.23 -13.08 -23.82
CA GLY A 213 3.30 -11.82 -24.56
C GLY A 213 2.65 -10.61 -23.86
N LEU A 214 1.82 -10.85 -22.83
CA LEU A 214 1.23 -9.83 -21.97
C LEU A 214 1.99 -9.68 -20.65
N ASN A 215 3.20 -10.21 -20.55
CA ASN A 215 4.05 -10.19 -19.37
C ASN A 215 3.44 -10.88 -18.14
N ARG A 216 2.47 -11.80 -18.33
CA ARG A 216 1.95 -12.65 -17.27
C ARG A 216 2.91 -13.82 -17.03
N PHE A 217 3.11 -14.19 -15.80
CA PHE A 217 4.00 -15.29 -15.40
C PHE A 217 3.45 -16.65 -15.91
N THR A 218 4.31 -17.43 -16.55
CA THR A 218 3.93 -18.75 -17.13
C THR A 218 4.72 -19.91 -16.56
N GLY A 219 5.84 -19.64 -15.89
CA GLY A 219 6.58 -20.72 -15.26
C GLY A 219 7.90 -20.31 -14.62
N ALA A 220 8.27 -21.07 -13.61
CA ALA A 220 9.56 -21.03 -12.91
C ALA A 220 10.16 -22.43 -12.86
N VAL A 221 11.37 -22.58 -13.33
CA VAL A 221 12.13 -23.83 -13.26
C VAL A 221 13.26 -23.66 -12.26
N GLN A 222 13.27 -24.49 -11.22
CA GLN A 222 14.31 -24.42 -10.21
C GLN A 222 15.62 -25.05 -10.73
N LYS A 223 16.72 -24.36 -10.42
CA LYS A 223 18.09 -24.78 -10.72
C LYS A 223 18.93 -24.69 -9.44
N GLN A 224 19.95 -25.53 -9.36
CA GLN A 224 20.95 -25.50 -8.30
C GLN A 224 22.31 -25.15 -8.85
N LYS A 225 23.08 -24.38 -8.12
CA LYS A 225 24.46 -24.02 -8.48
C LYS A 225 25.41 -25.15 -8.14
N ASN A 226 26.11 -25.67 -9.15
CA ASN A 226 27.15 -26.69 -9.01
C ASN A 226 28.46 -26.11 -9.55
N GLY A 227 29.36 -25.71 -8.64
CA GLY A 227 30.54 -24.93 -9.03
C GLY A 227 30.15 -23.62 -9.68
N ASN A 228 30.54 -23.42 -10.95
CA ASN A 228 30.21 -22.21 -11.70
C ASN A 228 29.03 -22.40 -12.69
N THR A 229 28.32 -23.51 -12.66
CA THR A 229 27.21 -23.82 -13.59
C THR A 229 25.89 -23.98 -12.86
N TRP A 230 24.82 -23.63 -13.54
CA TRP A 230 23.45 -23.84 -13.10
C TRP A 230 22.86 -25.09 -13.74
N SER A 231 22.49 -26.06 -12.92
CA SER A 231 21.86 -27.30 -13.37
C SER A 231 20.41 -27.34 -12.93
N ALA A 232 19.49 -27.69 -13.82
CA ALA A 232 18.11 -27.94 -13.45
C ALA A 232 18.04 -29.10 -12.45
N LEU A 233 17.32 -28.90 -11.37
CA LEU A 233 16.94 -29.99 -10.48
C LEU A 233 15.89 -30.85 -11.17
N SER A 234 16.01 -32.18 -11.05
CA SER A 234 15.12 -33.12 -11.72
C SER A 234 13.67 -33.02 -11.19
N GLY A 235 12.95 -32.00 -11.68
CA GLY A 235 11.53 -31.79 -11.34
C GLY A 235 11.24 -31.32 -9.93
N ASP A 236 12.21 -30.70 -9.24
CA ASP A 236 12.02 -30.26 -7.87
C ASP A 236 11.59 -28.78 -7.80
N TYR A 237 10.56 -28.48 -7.00
CA TYR A 237 9.99 -27.14 -6.76
C TYR A 237 9.77 -26.29 -8.01
N VAL A 238 9.25 -26.91 -9.07
CA VAL A 238 8.88 -26.22 -10.32
C VAL A 238 7.43 -25.75 -10.22
N GLU A 239 7.13 -24.53 -10.66
CA GLU A 239 5.78 -24.03 -10.92
C GLU A 239 5.70 -23.64 -12.39
N LYS A 240 4.89 -24.35 -13.18
CA LYS A 240 4.88 -24.23 -14.65
C LYS A 240 3.53 -24.54 -15.27
N GLY A 241 3.46 -24.40 -16.57
CA GLY A 241 2.25 -24.74 -17.33
C GLY A 241 1.09 -23.80 -17.04
N LEU A 242 1.38 -22.59 -16.58
CA LEU A 242 0.36 -21.59 -16.35
C LEU A 242 -0.14 -21.04 -17.68
N THR A 243 -1.43 -21.18 -17.88
CA THR A 243 -2.14 -20.61 -19.04
C THR A 243 -3.31 -19.77 -18.55
N TYR A 244 -3.72 -18.81 -19.35
CA TYR A 244 -4.72 -17.84 -18.97
C TYR A 244 -5.74 -17.65 -20.08
N ASP A 245 -6.98 -17.35 -19.71
CA ASP A 245 -7.97 -16.89 -20.66
C ASP A 245 -7.73 -15.40 -21.05
N ARG A 246 -8.65 -14.85 -21.84
CA ARG A 246 -8.57 -13.45 -22.30
C ARG A 246 -8.74 -12.44 -21.17
N ASN A 247 -9.45 -12.81 -20.11
CA ASN A 247 -9.66 -11.98 -18.90
C ASN A 247 -8.54 -12.14 -17.87
N GLY A 248 -7.53 -13.00 -18.14
CA GLY A 248 -6.47 -13.30 -17.18
C GLY A 248 -6.87 -14.29 -16.08
N ASN A 249 -7.98 -15.02 -16.21
CA ASN A 249 -8.24 -16.13 -15.31
C ASN A 249 -7.25 -17.26 -15.59
N LEU A 250 -6.70 -17.85 -14.53
CA LEU A 250 -5.75 -18.95 -14.60
C LEU A 250 -6.48 -20.23 -15.04
N LEU A 251 -6.04 -20.84 -16.16
CA LEU A 251 -6.68 -22.06 -16.72
C LEU A 251 -5.98 -23.33 -16.29
N THR A 252 -4.65 -23.30 -16.17
CA THR A 252 -3.85 -24.46 -15.75
C THR A 252 -2.70 -24.04 -14.87
N LEU A 253 -2.28 -24.92 -13.96
CA LEU A 253 -1.10 -24.76 -13.12
C LEU A 253 -0.56 -26.11 -12.71
N GLN A 254 0.74 -26.32 -12.82
CA GLN A 254 1.42 -27.51 -12.34
C GLN A 254 2.55 -27.16 -11.39
N ARG A 255 2.64 -27.88 -10.25
CA ARG A 255 3.75 -27.79 -9.29
C ARG A 255 4.39 -29.14 -9.05
N THR A 256 5.68 -29.12 -8.75
CA THR A 256 6.45 -30.30 -8.40
C THR A 256 7.17 -30.09 -7.06
N ALA A 257 7.40 -31.16 -6.31
CA ALA A 257 8.24 -31.20 -5.12
C ALA A 257 8.87 -32.58 -4.99
N GLY A 258 10.14 -32.65 -4.57
CA GLY A 258 10.86 -33.92 -4.40
C GLY A 258 10.87 -34.78 -5.66
N GLY A 259 10.96 -34.17 -6.83
CA GLY A 259 10.95 -34.85 -8.13
C GLY A 259 9.60 -35.35 -8.60
N SER A 260 8.52 -35.12 -7.84
CA SER A 260 7.18 -35.58 -8.16
C SER A 260 6.23 -34.42 -8.43
N VAL A 261 5.21 -34.62 -9.25
CA VAL A 261 4.12 -33.67 -9.43
C VAL A 261 3.25 -33.68 -8.18
N VAL A 262 3.06 -32.49 -7.56
CA VAL A 262 2.25 -32.32 -6.35
C VAL A 262 0.94 -31.57 -6.61
N ASP A 263 0.89 -30.77 -7.68
CA ASP A 263 -0.33 -30.15 -8.21
C ASP A 263 -0.34 -30.27 -9.74
N ASN A 264 -1.51 -30.59 -10.30
CA ASN A 264 -1.77 -30.52 -11.73
C ASN A 264 -3.23 -30.08 -11.95
N LEU A 265 -3.42 -28.79 -11.78
CA LEU A 265 -4.73 -28.13 -11.68
C LEU A 265 -5.22 -27.69 -13.05
N ALA A 266 -6.52 -27.94 -13.31
CA ALA A 266 -7.25 -27.34 -14.42
C ALA A 266 -8.51 -26.65 -13.90
N TYR A 267 -8.69 -25.39 -14.28
CA TYR A 267 -9.70 -24.47 -13.76
C TYR A 267 -10.85 -24.28 -14.73
N THR A 268 -12.07 -24.30 -14.24
CA THR A 268 -13.29 -24.05 -15.04
C THR A 268 -14.03 -22.84 -14.48
N TYR A 269 -14.48 -21.95 -15.36
CA TYR A 269 -15.09 -20.67 -15.00
C TYR A 269 -16.49 -20.48 -15.58
N THR A 270 -17.30 -19.69 -14.86
CA THR A 270 -18.46 -19.01 -15.43
C THR A 270 -18.20 -17.50 -15.30
N GLY A 271 -17.97 -16.82 -16.43
CA GLY A 271 -17.40 -15.49 -16.42
C GLY A 271 -16.01 -15.48 -15.79
N ASN A 272 -15.83 -14.72 -14.71
CA ASN A 272 -14.58 -14.68 -13.95
C ASN A 272 -14.63 -15.52 -12.64
N GLN A 273 -15.78 -16.11 -12.31
CA GLN A 273 -15.94 -16.94 -11.13
C GLN A 273 -15.47 -18.37 -11.39
N LEU A 274 -14.60 -18.88 -10.54
CA LEU A 274 -14.16 -20.27 -10.58
C LEU A 274 -15.34 -21.18 -10.19
N THR A 275 -15.80 -22.02 -11.07
CA THR A 275 -16.91 -22.95 -10.80
C THR A 275 -16.45 -24.38 -10.61
N GLY A 276 -15.30 -24.72 -11.13
CA GLY A 276 -14.75 -26.07 -11.01
C GLY A 276 -13.24 -26.09 -11.06
N LEU A 277 -12.66 -27.04 -10.35
CA LEU A 277 -11.25 -27.37 -10.38
C LEU A 277 -11.10 -28.87 -10.53
N SER A 278 -10.32 -29.32 -11.49
CA SER A 278 -9.89 -30.70 -11.54
C SER A 278 -8.44 -30.83 -11.13
N GLU A 279 -8.15 -31.85 -10.34
CA GLU A 279 -6.82 -32.19 -9.84
C GLU A 279 -6.52 -33.65 -10.20
N SER A 280 -5.41 -33.88 -10.89
CA SER A 280 -5.02 -35.24 -11.31
C SER A 280 -4.01 -35.91 -10.38
N VAL A 281 -3.51 -35.20 -9.38
CA VAL A 281 -2.48 -35.69 -8.45
C VAL A 281 -3.08 -36.04 -7.10
N ARG A 282 -2.63 -37.17 -6.54
CA ARG A 282 -3.14 -37.70 -5.25
C ARG A 282 -2.10 -37.76 -4.15
N THR A 283 -0.95 -37.13 -4.33
CA THR A 283 0.13 -37.20 -3.37
C THR A 283 -0.01 -36.07 -2.37
N ALA A 284 0.03 -36.40 -1.09
CA ALA A 284 -0.03 -35.42 -0.01
C ALA A 284 1.22 -34.57 -0.01
N PRO A 285 1.10 -33.29 0.01
CA PRO A 285 2.25 -32.42 -0.14
C PRO A 285 2.43 -31.42 0.97
N SER A 286 2.46 -30.16 0.65
CA SER A 286 3.04 -29.14 1.45
C SER A 286 2.10 -28.54 2.47
N ASN A 287 2.67 -27.79 3.40
CA ASN A 287 1.95 -27.06 4.44
C ASN A 287 0.88 -26.09 3.89
N ASP A 288 1.05 -25.59 2.65
CA ASP A 288 0.19 -24.55 2.07
C ASP A 288 -0.52 -25.00 0.78
N ILE A 289 -0.14 -26.15 0.24
CA ILE A 289 -0.83 -26.78 -0.88
C ILE A 289 -1.80 -27.80 -0.32
N TYR A 290 -3.08 -27.57 -0.50
CA TYR A 290 -4.08 -28.51 -0.06
C TYR A 290 -4.03 -29.79 -0.89
N ALA A 291 -3.75 -30.89 -0.24
CA ALA A 291 -3.95 -32.22 -0.80
C ALA A 291 -4.97 -32.96 0.03
N PRO A 292 -6.20 -33.05 -0.41
CA PRO A 292 -7.07 -34.09 0.10
C PRO A 292 -6.42 -35.43 -0.21
N GLY A 293 -6.47 -36.38 0.73
CA GLY A 293 -5.97 -37.75 0.53
C GLY A 293 -6.63 -38.48 -0.64
N ASN A 294 -7.59 -37.86 -1.30
CA ASN A 294 -8.26 -38.22 -2.53
C ASN A 294 -8.16 -37.04 -3.47
N ALA A 295 -7.53 -37.19 -4.62
CA ALA A 295 -7.47 -36.16 -5.67
C ALA A 295 -8.90 -35.85 -6.14
N GLU A 296 -9.52 -34.88 -5.52
CA GLU A 296 -10.91 -34.57 -5.79
C GLU A 296 -10.98 -33.28 -6.58
N SER A 297 -11.75 -33.35 -7.66
CA SER A 297 -12.26 -32.17 -8.33
C SER A 297 -13.09 -31.37 -7.33
N GLY A 298 -12.88 -30.05 -7.30
CA GLY A 298 -13.64 -29.15 -6.44
C GLY A 298 -14.69 -28.41 -7.25
N SER A 299 -15.81 -28.10 -6.61
CA SER A 299 -16.78 -27.13 -7.11
C SER A 299 -16.81 -25.91 -6.17
N TYR A 300 -17.05 -24.75 -6.75
CA TYR A 300 -17.02 -23.47 -6.07
C TYR A 300 -18.30 -22.70 -6.33
N GLY A 301 -18.90 -22.17 -5.29
CA GLY A 301 -20.12 -21.37 -5.35
C GLY A 301 -19.87 -19.95 -4.82
N TYR A 302 -20.56 -18.96 -5.39
CA TYR A 302 -20.41 -17.57 -5.02
C TYR A 302 -21.73 -16.93 -4.63
N ASP A 303 -21.67 -15.89 -3.81
CA ASP A 303 -22.82 -15.04 -3.54
C ASP A 303 -23.06 -14.03 -4.68
N ALA A 304 -24.11 -13.22 -4.55
CA ALA A 304 -24.47 -12.21 -5.55
C ALA A 304 -23.43 -11.08 -5.69
N ASN A 305 -22.57 -10.88 -4.68
CA ASN A 305 -21.49 -9.90 -4.69
C ASN A 305 -20.20 -10.47 -5.28
N GLY A 306 -20.17 -11.74 -5.64
CA GLY A 306 -18.98 -12.41 -6.16
C GLY A 306 -18.02 -12.94 -5.08
N ASN A 307 -18.46 -13.09 -3.85
CA ASN A 307 -17.66 -13.68 -2.78
C ASN A 307 -17.81 -15.19 -2.78
N LEU A 308 -16.72 -15.93 -2.59
CA LEU A 308 -16.72 -17.39 -2.50
C LEU A 308 -17.53 -17.88 -1.29
N GLN A 309 -18.65 -18.53 -1.50
CA GLN A 309 -19.47 -19.10 -0.43
C GLN A 309 -19.15 -20.56 -0.14
N ASN A 310 -18.76 -21.32 -1.15
CA ASN A 310 -18.54 -22.75 -1.02
C ASN A 310 -17.27 -23.18 -1.74
N ASP A 311 -16.41 -23.91 -1.03
CA ASP A 311 -15.29 -24.68 -1.56
C ASP A 311 -15.51 -26.15 -1.21
N SER A 312 -16.00 -26.93 -2.17
CA SER A 312 -16.29 -28.36 -1.91
C SER A 312 -15.01 -29.18 -1.73
N ARG A 313 -13.88 -28.75 -2.28
CA ARG A 313 -12.60 -29.44 -2.20
C ARG A 313 -12.08 -29.48 -0.76
N LYS A 314 -12.24 -28.39 -0.03
CA LYS A 314 -11.85 -28.24 1.38
C LYS A 314 -13.03 -28.45 2.35
N SER A 315 -14.23 -28.72 1.81
CA SER A 315 -15.49 -28.79 2.59
C SER A 315 -15.76 -27.53 3.41
N LEU A 316 -15.41 -26.36 2.87
CA LEU A 316 -15.54 -25.07 3.55
C LEU A 316 -16.72 -24.27 3.00
N ASN A 317 -17.41 -23.60 3.92
CA ASN A 317 -18.45 -22.63 3.62
C ASN A 317 -18.08 -21.29 4.26
N PHE A 318 -18.20 -20.22 3.51
CA PHE A 318 -17.84 -18.86 3.92
C PHE A 318 -19.08 -17.99 4.04
N SER A 319 -19.15 -17.19 5.07
CA SER A 319 -20.11 -16.10 5.22
C SER A 319 -19.37 -14.78 5.24
N TYR A 320 -20.01 -13.75 4.71
CA TYR A 320 -19.43 -12.41 4.62
C TYR A 320 -20.29 -11.38 5.34
N ASN A 321 -19.68 -10.31 5.78
CA ASN A 321 -20.38 -9.13 6.26
C ASN A 321 -20.72 -8.20 5.08
N PHE A 322 -21.37 -7.06 5.33
CA PHE A 322 -21.78 -6.13 4.28
C PHE A 322 -20.61 -5.38 3.61
N LEU A 323 -19.37 -5.49 4.14
CA LEU A 323 -18.15 -4.99 3.50
C LEU A 323 -17.48 -6.07 2.62
N ASN A 324 -18.12 -7.20 2.39
CA ASN A 324 -17.55 -8.36 1.71
C ASN A 324 -16.31 -8.98 2.39
N LEU A 325 -16.13 -8.72 3.69
CA LEU A 325 -15.08 -9.35 4.50
C LEU A 325 -15.61 -10.67 5.08
N VAL A 326 -14.76 -11.71 5.12
CA VAL A 326 -15.12 -12.99 5.72
C VAL A 326 -15.52 -12.80 7.17
N SER A 327 -16.72 -13.15 7.53
CA SER A 327 -17.24 -13.11 8.90
C SER A 327 -17.17 -14.46 9.60
N GLU A 328 -17.36 -15.56 8.86
CA GLU A 328 -17.33 -16.89 9.41
C GLU A 328 -16.94 -17.93 8.35
N VAL A 329 -16.19 -18.94 8.80
CA VAL A 329 -15.87 -20.15 8.00
C VAL A 329 -16.40 -21.36 8.73
N ARG A 330 -17.05 -22.26 8.01
CA ARG A 330 -17.60 -23.51 8.53
C ARG A 330 -17.07 -24.72 7.78
N THR A 331 -16.86 -25.81 8.51
CA THR A 331 -16.58 -27.16 7.98
C THR A 331 -17.68 -28.10 8.40
N GLY A 332 -18.36 -28.74 7.45
CA GLY A 332 -19.43 -29.67 7.75
C GLY A 332 -20.56 -29.07 8.63
N GLY A 333 -20.84 -27.77 8.49
CA GLY A 333 -21.84 -27.04 9.29
C GLY A 333 -21.34 -26.51 10.64
N THR A 334 -20.16 -26.94 11.11
CA THR A 334 -19.55 -26.47 12.36
C THR A 334 -18.68 -25.23 12.09
N VAL A 335 -18.78 -24.21 12.95
CA VAL A 335 -17.92 -23.01 12.85
C VAL A 335 -16.47 -23.40 13.08
N THR A 336 -15.61 -23.13 12.12
CA THR A 336 -14.17 -23.39 12.15
C THR A 336 -13.42 -22.14 12.57
N ALA A 337 -13.81 -21.00 12.00
CA ALA A 337 -13.26 -19.69 12.36
C ALA A 337 -14.34 -18.61 12.27
N ALA A 338 -14.34 -17.66 13.19
CA ALA A 338 -15.22 -16.50 13.18
C ALA A 338 -14.41 -15.22 13.38
N TYR A 339 -14.63 -14.24 12.52
CA TYR A 339 -13.91 -12.97 12.48
C TYR A 339 -14.74 -11.84 13.06
N THR A 340 -14.09 -10.91 13.72
CA THR A 340 -14.72 -9.71 14.25
C THR A 340 -14.10 -8.50 13.56
N TRP A 341 -14.94 -7.62 13.00
CA TRP A 341 -14.55 -6.48 12.21
C TRP A 341 -15.20 -5.19 12.71
N LEU A 342 -14.50 -4.07 12.59
CA LEU A 342 -15.11 -2.74 12.63
C LEU A 342 -15.77 -2.42 11.29
N ALA A 343 -16.66 -1.43 11.30
CA ALA A 343 -17.35 -0.98 10.08
C ALA A 343 -16.48 -0.17 9.11
N ASP A 344 -15.22 0.09 9.44
CA ASP A 344 -14.17 0.63 8.56
C ASP A 344 -13.31 -0.47 7.92
N GLY A 345 -13.56 -1.75 8.23
CA GLY A 345 -12.79 -2.88 7.72
C GLY A 345 -11.64 -3.35 8.62
N THR A 346 -11.42 -2.69 9.76
CA THR A 346 -10.38 -3.11 10.71
C THR A 346 -10.71 -4.46 11.34
N LYS A 347 -9.79 -5.43 11.25
CA LYS A 347 -9.91 -6.73 11.91
C LYS A 347 -9.60 -6.59 13.39
N LEU A 348 -10.56 -6.93 14.25
CA LEU A 348 -10.40 -6.91 15.71
C LEU A 348 -10.04 -8.28 16.29
N GLY A 349 -10.39 -9.36 15.64
CA GLY A 349 -10.10 -10.70 16.15
C GLY A 349 -10.54 -11.82 15.24
N VAL A 350 -9.99 -13.00 15.50
CA VAL A 350 -10.42 -14.27 14.93
C VAL A 350 -10.47 -15.31 16.06
N ARG A 351 -11.47 -16.18 16.04
CA ARG A 351 -11.66 -17.22 17.06
C ARG A 351 -12.18 -18.51 16.43
N ASN A 352 -11.89 -19.65 17.06
CA ASN A 352 -12.48 -20.94 16.71
C ASN A 352 -13.98 -21.00 17.03
N GLY A 353 -14.64 -22.08 16.64
CA GLY A 353 -16.09 -22.23 16.83
C GLY A 353 -16.57 -22.22 18.28
N SER A 354 -15.75 -22.68 19.23
CA SER A 354 -16.07 -22.60 20.67
C SER A 354 -15.84 -21.19 21.23
N GLY A 355 -15.10 -20.33 20.52
CA GLY A 355 -14.68 -19.04 21.02
C GLY A 355 -13.60 -19.09 22.09
N SER A 356 -13.04 -20.26 22.38
CA SER A 356 -12.01 -20.45 23.43
C SER A 356 -10.61 -20.09 22.95
N ASP A 357 -10.34 -20.26 21.65
CA ASP A 357 -9.01 -20.09 21.07
C ASP A 357 -9.06 -19.15 19.87
N GLY A 358 -7.95 -18.41 19.64
CA GLY A 358 -7.84 -17.45 18.55
C GLY A 358 -6.93 -16.27 18.88
N PHE A 359 -7.18 -15.16 18.21
CA PHE A 359 -6.39 -13.94 18.36
C PHE A 359 -7.28 -12.70 18.46
N GLU A 360 -6.88 -11.76 19.29
CA GLU A 360 -7.41 -10.38 19.34
C GLU A 360 -6.29 -9.42 18.94
N TYR A 361 -6.64 -8.44 18.11
CA TYR A 361 -5.71 -7.47 17.57
C TYR A 361 -5.98 -6.09 18.19
N ALA A 362 -4.94 -5.48 18.72
CA ALA A 362 -4.99 -4.13 19.24
C ALA A 362 -3.75 -3.38 18.73
N GLY A 363 -3.90 -2.63 17.66
CA GLY A 363 -2.79 -1.98 16.97
C GLY A 363 -1.68 -2.96 16.61
N SER A 364 -0.46 -2.67 17.09
CA SER A 364 0.73 -3.53 16.88
C SER A 364 0.77 -4.75 17.79
N LEU A 365 -0.09 -4.82 18.81
CA LEU A 365 -0.11 -5.89 19.79
C LEU A 365 -1.14 -6.95 19.43
N ILE A 366 -0.74 -8.21 19.53
CA ILE A 366 -1.59 -9.37 19.25
C ILE A 366 -1.68 -10.23 20.50
N TYR A 367 -2.91 -10.46 20.91
CA TYR A 367 -3.24 -11.27 22.07
C TYR A 367 -3.75 -12.64 21.61
N ARG A 368 -3.09 -13.70 22.10
CA ARG A 368 -3.57 -15.07 21.89
C ARG A 368 -4.62 -15.40 22.94
N LYS A 369 -5.75 -15.91 22.49
CA LYS A 369 -6.77 -16.53 23.33
C LYS A 369 -6.53 -18.04 23.35
N SER A 370 -6.45 -18.61 24.55
CA SER A 370 -6.26 -20.06 24.73
C SER A 370 -7.08 -20.52 25.94
N GLY A 371 -7.95 -21.51 25.75
CA GLY A 371 -8.85 -21.98 26.80
C GLY A 371 -9.72 -20.87 27.39
N GLY A 372 -10.04 -19.82 26.62
CA GLY A 372 -10.79 -18.65 27.08
C GLY A 372 -9.95 -17.53 27.70
N SER A 373 -8.71 -17.80 28.11
CA SER A 373 -7.79 -16.80 28.66
C SER A 373 -7.10 -16.02 27.56
N LEU A 374 -6.98 -14.70 27.74
CA LEU A 374 -6.35 -13.79 26.78
C LEU A 374 -5.00 -13.33 27.32
N GLN A 375 -3.94 -13.55 26.54
CA GLN A 375 -2.57 -13.18 26.90
C GLN A 375 -1.88 -12.49 25.73
N LEU A 376 -1.07 -11.44 26.02
CA LEU A 376 -0.22 -10.83 25.02
C LEU A 376 0.76 -11.88 24.48
N SER A 377 0.81 -12.02 23.17
CA SER A 377 1.60 -13.04 22.48
C SER A 377 2.66 -12.44 21.56
N GLU A 378 2.32 -11.37 20.84
CA GLU A 378 3.17 -10.78 19.83
C GLU A 378 3.07 -9.26 19.85
N ALA A 379 4.19 -8.58 19.63
CA ALA A 379 4.23 -7.15 19.32
C ALA A 379 4.97 -6.97 18.00
N LEU A 380 4.27 -6.45 17.00
CA LEU A 380 4.81 -6.25 15.64
C LEU A 380 5.60 -4.96 15.56
N PHE A 381 6.73 -5.01 14.88
CA PHE A 381 7.49 -3.82 14.51
C PHE A 381 8.01 -3.96 13.08
N GLY A 382 8.59 -2.91 12.54
CA GLY A 382 8.98 -2.75 11.16
C GLY A 382 9.42 -4.00 10.40
N ASN A 383 10.47 -4.66 10.87
CA ASN A 383 11.00 -5.84 10.22
C ASN A 383 11.03 -7.05 11.18
N GLY A 384 9.99 -7.21 12.01
CA GLY A 384 10.00 -8.34 12.92
C GLY A 384 8.83 -8.36 13.92
N VAL A 385 9.03 -9.16 14.95
CA VAL A 385 8.07 -9.38 16.02
C VAL A 385 8.81 -9.62 17.35
N ILE A 386 8.35 -8.99 18.42
CA ILE A 386 8.71 -9.37 19.78
C ILE A 386 7.66 -10.39 20.23
N ARG A 387 8.10 -11.61 20.52
CA ARG A 387 7.24 -12.68 21.00
C ARG A 387 7.32 -12.80 22.50
N LEU A 388 6.20 -13.11 23.12
CA LEU A 388 6.13 -13.51 24.51
C LEU A 388 5.93 -15.02 24.57
N ASN A 389 6.86 -15.71 25.19
CA ASN A 389 6.74 -17.13 25.49
C ASN A 389 5.76 -17.34 26.65
N ASP A 390 5.24 -18.55 26.81
CA ASP A 390 4.28 -18.89 27.89
C ASP A 390 4.83 -18.63 29.30
N ASN A 391 6.15 -18.57 29.48
CA ASN A 391 6.82 -18.20 30.73
C ASN A 391 7.01 -16.68 30.93
N GLY A 392 6.48 -15.86 30.01
CA GLY A 392 6.60 -14.40 30.03
C GLY A 392 7.94 -13.83 29.53
N THR A 393 8.87 -14.67 29.08
CA THR A 393 10.13 -14.19 28.46
C THR A 393 9.85 -13.62 27.09
N GLN A 394 10.56 -12.53 26.74
CA GLN A 394 10.50 -11.91 25.43
C GLN A 394 11.59 -12.42 24.52
N GLU A 395 11.25 -12.66 23.26
CA GLU A 395 12.18 -13.01 22.20
C GLU A 395 11.99 -12.07 21.01
N VAL A 396 13.05 -11.36 20.65
CA VAL A 396 13.04 -10.49 19.47
C VAL A 396 13.38 -11.33 18.24
N ASN A 397 12.49 -11.36 17.27
CA ASN A 397 12.61 -12.07 16.02
C ASN A 397 12.58 -11.08 14.85
N TYR A 398 13.67 -11.02 14.08
CA TYR A 398 13.80 -10.17 12.90
C TYR A 398 13.49 -10.96 11.64
N PHE A 399 12.81 -10.31 10.70
CA PHE A 399 12.42 -10.89 9.41
C PHE A 399 13.37 -10.43 8.30
N LEU A 400 14.17 -11.34 7.77
CA LEU A 400 14.89 -11.14 6.52
C LEU A 400 13.97 -11.54 5.39
N THR A 401 13.63 -10.56 4.54
CA THR A 401 12.62 -10.73 3.51
C THR A 401 13.23 -10.70 2.12
N ASP A 402 12.54 -11.31 1.15
CA ASP A 402 12.85 -11.11 -0.26
C ASP A 402 12.43 -9.73 -0.77
N HIS A 403 12.50 -9.51 -2.07
CA HIS A 403 12.16 -8.26 -2.73
C HIS A 403 10.65 -7.95 -2.73
N LEU A 404 9.80 -8.90 -2.38
CA LEU A 404 8.34 -8.76 -2.29
C LEU A 404 7.84 -8.71 -0.84
N GLY A 405 8.77 -8.69 0.13
CA GLY A 405 8.42 -8.68 1.55
C GLY A 405 8.10 -10.07 2.14
N SER A 406 8.24 -11.15 1.39
CA SER A 406 8.04 -12.50 1.92
C SER A 406 9.12 -12.86 2.92
N VAL A 407 8.75 -13.43 4.08
CA VAL A 407 9.65 -13.81 5.14
C VAL A 407 10.47 -15.03 4.73
N ARG A 408 11.76 -14.83 4.44
CA ARG A 408 12.66 -15.90 3.98
C ARG A 408 13.43 -16.53 5.14
N VAL A 409 13.94 -15.71 6.05
CA VAL A 409 14.63 -16.16 7.25
C VAL A 409 14.18 -15.33 8.45
N ILE A 410 14.01 -15.99 9.58
CA ILE A 410 13.84 -15.33 10.87
C ILE A 410 15.11 -15.56 11.69
N VAL A 411 15.65 -14.48 12.24
CA VAL A 411 16.79 -14.54 13.17
C VAL A 411 16.43 -13.87 14.50
N ASP A 412 17.03 -14.35 15.58
CA ASP A 412 16.98 -13.65 16.86
C ASP A 412 17.96 -12.47 16.92
N GLY A 413 18.01 -11.76 18.05
CA GLY A 413 18.91 -10.62 18.26
C GLY A 413 20.42 -10.98 18.18
N ALA A 414 20.78 -12.24 18.37
CA ALA A 414 22.14 -12.77 18.25
C ALA A 414 22.47 -13.25 16.82
N GLY A 415 21.49 -13.25 15.91
CA GLY A 415 21.66 -13.73 14.54
C GLY A 415 21.43 -15.25 14.38
N THR A 416 20.90 -15.92 15.40
CA THR A 416 20.56 -17.34 15.31
C THR A 416 19.32 -17.54 14.45
N VAL A 417 19.41 -18.42 13.46
CA VAL A 417 18.30 -18.75 12.56
C VAL A 417 17.22 -19.53 13.32
N LYS A 418 16.00 -19.01 13.30
CA LYS A 418 14.80 -19.61 13.92
C LYS A 418 13.86 -20.25 12.92
N GLU A 419 13.85 -19.73 11.69
CA GLU A 419 12.97 -20.21 10.62
C GLU A 419 13.59 -19.92 9.26
N CYS A 420 13.38 -20.82 8.30
CA CYS A 420 13.68 -20.62 6.88
C CYS A 420 12.43 -20.96 6.05
N ASN A 421 12.16 -20.19 5.00
CA ASN A 421 11.09 -20.44 4.04
C ASN A 421 11.58 -20.22 2.61
N ASP A 422 11.13 -21.09 1.71
CA ASP A 422 11.14 -20.88 0.28
C ASP A 422 9.71 -20.97 -0.25
N TYR A 423 9.43 -20.24 -1.32
CA TYR A 423 8.11 -20.11 -1.88
C TYR A 423 8.10 -20.41 -3.38
N TYR A 424 7.04 -21.04 -3.87
CA TYR A 424 6.66 -20.96 -5.27
C TYR A 424 6.28 -19.52 -5.62
N PRO A 425 6.37 -19.12 -6.89
CA PRO A 425 6.01 -17.76 -7.31
C PRO A 425 4.66 -17.25 -6.84
N PHE A 426 3.62 -18.08 -6.83
CA PHE A 426 2.29 -17.72 -6.28
C PHE A 426 2.17 -17.91 -4.75
N GLY A 427 3.27 -18.13 -4.04
CA GLY A 427 3.34 -17.98 -2.58
C GLY A 427 3.14 -19.25 -1.76
N ALA A 428 2.84 -20.40 -2.35
CA ALA A 428 2.85 -21.65 -1.61
C ALA A 428 4.27 -21.99 -1.14
N ARG A 429 4.42 -22.46 0.10
CA ARG A 429 5.74 -22.78 0.67
C ARG A 429 6.28 -24.11 0.14
N HIS A 430 7.58 -24.16 -0.05
CA HIS A 430 8.28 -25.42 -0.29
C HIS A 430 8.26 -26.30 0.96
N ILE A 431 8.13 -27.61 0.76
CA ILE A 431 8.31 -28.59 1.85
C ILE A 431 9.80 -28.83 2.04
N ARG A 432 10.34 -28.37 3.14
CA ARG A 432 11.76 -28.50 3.46
C ARG A 432 11.93 -29.01 4.89
N SER A 433 12.26 -30.30 5.02
CA SER A 433 12.51 -30.93 6.32
C SER A 433 13.86 -30.50 6.93
N ASP A 434 14.76 -29.97 6.11
CA ASP A 434 16.08 -29.46 6.48
C ASP A 434 16.06 -27.98 6.93
N TYR A 435 14.90 -27.31 6.87
CA TYR A 435 14.74 -25.94 7.32
C TYR A 435 14.22 -25.85 8.75
N ALA A 436 14.79 -24.92 9.52
CA ALA A 436 14.23 -24.57 10.83
C ALA A 436 12.79 -24.06 10.67
N GLN A 437 11.90 -24.53 11.52
CA GLN A 437 10.49 -24.17 11.53
C GLN A 437 10.12 -23.49 12.85
N SER A 438 9.23 -22.53 12.80
CA SER A 438 8.71 -21.84 13.97
C SER A 438 7.19 -21.69 13.90
N THR A 439 6.59 -21.18 14.97
CA THR A 439 5.16 -20.87 15.03
C THR A 439 4.83 -19.50 14.43
N ASN A 440 5.76 -18.89 13.70
CA ASN A 440 5.54 -17.61 13.03
C ASN A 440 4.39 -17.71 12.03
N ARG A 441 3.49 -16.72 12.07
CA ARG A 441 2.35 -16.63 11.17
C ARG A 441 2.57 -15.70 9.97
N TRP A 442 3.63 -14.90 10.00
CA TRP A 442 3.96 -13.95 8.95
C TRP A 442 4.81 -14.65 7.88
N LYS A 443 4.27 -14.77 6.67
CA LYS A 443 4.84 -15.60 5.61
C LYS A 443 5.02 -14.85 4.30
N TYR A 444 4.42 -15.32 3.23
CA TYR A 444 4.50 -14.74 1.88
C TYR A 444 3.96 -13.30 1.85
N ASN A 445 4.67 -12.39 1.19
CA ASN A 445 4.44 -10.93 1.21
C ASN A 445 4.31 -10.33 2.62
N GLY A 446 4.88 -10.96 3.65
CA GLY A 446 4.73 -10.56 5.04
C GLY A 446 3.30 -10.68 5.58
N LYS A 447 2.42 -11.41 4.92
CA LYS A 447 1.03 -11.58 5.32
C LYS A 447 0.84 -12.66 6.36
N GLU A 448 -0.22 -12.48 7.15
CA GLU A 448 -0.59 -13.42 8.20
C GLU A 448 -1.22 -14.69 7.63
N LEU A 449 -0.61 -15.84 7.92
CA LEU A 449 -1.20 -17.15 7.66
C LEU A 449 -2.28 -17.41 8.70
N GLN A 450 -3.50 -17.67 8.26
CA GLN A 450 -4.64 -17.96 9.12
C GLN A 450 -4.56 -19.37 9.68
N THR A 451 -4.06 -19.47 10.92
CA THR A 451 -3.89 -20.75 11.62
C THR A 451 -5.12 -21.16 12.43
N THR A 452 -6.00 -20.22 12.78
CA THR A 452 -7.26 -20.55 13.45
C THR A 452 -8.10 -21.44 12.55
N GLY A 453 -8.48 -22.60 13.06
CA GLY A 453 -9.21 -23.62 12.29
C GLY A 453 -8.40 -24.27 11.18
N GLU A 454 -7.08 -24.15 11.20
CA GLU A 454 -6.16 -24.76 10.22
C GLU A 454 -6.46 -24.35 8.76
N LEU A 455 -6.97 -23.12 8.56
CA LEU A 455 -7.46 -22.67 7.26
C LEU A 455 -6.35 -22.53 6.21
N GLY A 456 -5.14 -22.12 6.62
CA GLY A 456 -3.95 -22.02 5.75
C GLY A 456 -4.01 -20.94 4.68
N TYR A 457 -4.93 -19.97 4.78
CA TYR A 457 -5.04 -18.83 3.87
C TYR A 457 -4.21 -17.65 4.36
N LEU A 458 -3.80 -16.79 3.43
CA LEU A 458 -3.15 -15.54 3.76
C LEU A 458 -4.17 -14.40 3.84
N ASP A 459 -4.12 -13.65 4.92
CA ASP A 459 -4.98 -12.50 5.16
C ASP A 459 -4.31 -11.22 4.64
N TYR A 460 -4.87 -10.62 3.61
CA TYR A 460 -4.41 -9.34 3.05
C TYR A 460 -5.24 -8.14 3.54
N GLY A 461 -6.17 -8.36 4.47
CA GLY A 461 -7.08 -7.34 4.97
C GLY A 461 -8.40 -7.34 4.22
N ALA A 462 -8.46 -6.75 3.04
CA ALA A 462 -9.68 -6.70 2.26
C ALA A 462 -10.10 -8.07 1.67
N ARG A 463 -9.16 -8.96 1.40
CA ARG A 463 -9.41 -10.28 0.82
C ARG A 463 -8.55 -11.37 1.45
N MET A 464 -9.05 -12.60 1.39
CA MET A 464 -8.28 -13.82 1.69
C MET A 464 -7.69 -14.39 0.41
N TYR A 465 -6.43 -14.83 0.49
CA TYR A 465 -5.67 -15.37 -0.63
C TYR A 465 -5.36 -16.85 -0.43
N ASP A 466 -5.68 -17.67 -1.44
CA ASP A 466 -5.31 -19.08 -1.49
C ASP A 466 -4.06 -19.26 -2.36
N THR A 467 -2.92 -19.53 -1.73
CA THR A 467 -1.65 -19.77 -2.42
C THR A 467 -1.67 -21.05 -3.24
N GLY A 468 -2.50 -22.04 -2.86
CA GLY A 468 -2.71 -23.27 -3.60
C GLY A 468 -3.41 -23.02 -4.93
N LEU A 469 -4.42 -22.15 -4.95
CA LEU A 469 -5.17 -21.80 -6.15
C LEU A 469 -4.55 -20.63 -6.93
N GLY A 470 -3.66 -19.83 -6.34
CA GLY A 470 -3.06 -18.67 -6.97
C GLY A 470 -4.06 -17.54 -7.27
N ARG A 471 -5.15 -17.43 -6.49
CA ARG A 471 -6.22 -16.45 -6.73
C ARG A 471 -6.94 -16.01 -5.47
N TRP A 472 -7.68 -14.89 -5.60
CA TRP A 472 -8.51 -14.35 -4.54
C TRP A 472 -9.85 -15.08 -4.39
N PHE A 473 -10.42 -15.03 -3.19
CA PHE A 473 -11.74 -15.59 -2.85
C PHE A 473 -12.90 -14.71 -3.30
N SER A 474 -12.72 -13.40 -3.22
CA SER A 474 -13.72 -12.40 -3.55
C SER A 474 -13.26 -11.50 -4.69
N ALA A 475 -14.23 -10.86 -5.33
CA ALA A 475 -13.93 -9.84 -6.33
C ALA A 475 -13.15 -8.68 -5.70
N ASP A 476 -12.29 -8.08 -6.49
CA ASP A 476 -11.53 -6.89 -6.08
C ASP A 476 -12.47 -5.75 -5.72
N PRO A 477 -12.36 -5.16 -4.52
CA PRO A 477 -13.14 -3.97 -4.18
C PRO A 477 -12.86 -2.77 -5.11
N GLU A 478 -11.69 -2.76 -5.75
CA GLU A 478 -11.26 -1.72 -6.69
C GLU A 478 -11.13 -2.26 -8.14
N ALA A 479 -11.95 -3.26 -8.50
CA ALA A 479 -11.93 -3.90 -9.83
C ALA A 479 -12.11 -2.92 -11.01
N GLU A 480 -12.75 -1.78 -10.79
CA GLU A 480 -12.89 -0.72 -11.79
C GLU A 480 -11.56 -0.11 -12.24
N ASN A 481 -10.51 -0.21 -11.44
CA ASN A 481 -9.17 0.24 -11.80
C ASN A 481 -8.49 -0.69 -12.82
N ASN A 482 -8.98 -1.93 -12.97
CA ASN A 482 -8.38 -2.98 -13.79
C ASN A 482 -9.42 -3.71 -14.67
N LEU A 483 -10.19 -2.97 -15.47
CA LEU A 483 -11.32 -3.49 -16.25
C LEU A 483 -10.94 -4.56 -17.30
N SER A 484 -9.69 -4.61 -17.76
CA SER A 484 -9.21 -5.60 -18.73
C SER A 484 -8.87 -6.95 -18.11
N ARG A 485 -8.95 -7.08 -16.79
CA ARG A 485 -8.55 -8.27 -16.05
C ARG A 485 -9.66 -8.84 -15.19
N SER A 486 -9.54 -10.12 -14.86
CA SER A 486 -10.43 -10.77 -13.90
C SER A 486 -10.33 -10.10 -12.52
N PRO A 487 -11.43 -9.78 -11.86
CA PRO A 487 -11.40 -9.21 -10.50
C PRO A 487 -10.88 -10.18 -9.43
N TYR A 488 -10.55 -11.41 -9.82
CA TYR A 488 -10.01 -12.44 -8.92
C TYR A 488 -8.55 -12.77 -9.17
N HIS A 489 -7.87 -12.05 -10.08
CA HIS A 489 -6.47 -12.30 -10.36
C HIS A 489 -5.58 -11.81 -9.22
N PHE A 490 -4.48 -12.52 -8.94
CA PHE A 490 -3.49 -12.11 -7.96
C PHE A 490 -2.35 -11.34 -8.63
N SER A 491 -2.04 -10.14 -8.12
CA SER A 491 -0.88 -9.34 -8.50
C SER A 491 -0.68 -9.20 -10.01
N GLY A 492 -1.75 -8.96 -10.77
CA GLY A 492 -1.70 -8.83 -12.23
C GLY A 492 -1.24 -10.08 -12.97
N ASN A 493 -1.32 -11.27 -12.37
CA ASN A 493 -0.72 -12.52 -12.86
C ASN A 493 0.81 -12.45 -13.05
N ASN A 494 1.48 -11.55 -12.34
CA ASN A 494 2.93 -11.46 -12.26
C ASN A 494 3.39 -11.24 -10.81
N PRO A 495 3.26 -12.27 -9.95
CA PRO A 495 3.52 -12.17 -8.52
C PRO A 495 5.01 -12.06 -8.18
N LEU A 496 5.89 -12.03 -9.18
CA LEU A 496 7.33 -11.82 -9.02
C LEU A 496 7.75 -10.36 -9.23
N LEU A 497 6.87 -9.55 -9.81
CA LEU A 497 7.07 -8.12 -10.03
C LEU A 497 6.15 -7.29 -9.12
N ASN A 498 4.91 -7.73 -8.95
CA ASN A 498 3.85 -7.00 -8.29
C ASN A 498 3.55 -7.56 -6.91
N VAL A 499 3.14 -6.69 -6.00
CA VAL A 499 2.62 -7.03 -4.67
C VAL A 499 1.26 -6.36 -4.48
N ASP A 500 0.33 -7.05 -3.84
CA ASP A 500 -0.93 -6.48 -3.38
C ASP A 500 -0.79 -6.24 -1.86
N PRO A 501 -0.78 -4.99 -1.43
CA PRO A 501 -0.44 -4.71 -0.03
C PRO A 501 -1.58 -4.89 0.95
N ASP A 502 -2.81 -4.66 0.56
CA ASP A 502 -3.99 -4.65 1.43
C ASP A 502 -5.17 -5.49 0.91
N GLY A 503 -4.96 -6.22 -0.17
CA GLY A 503 -5.98 -7.06 -0.79
C GLY A 503 -6.97 -6.28 -1.64
N LYS A 504 -6.57 -5.13 -2.20
CA LYS A 504 -7.37 -4.31 -3.11
C LYS A 504 -6.68 -4.19 -4.46
N ASP A 505 -5.72 -3.29 -4.56
CA ASP A 505 -5.00 -3.04 -5.80
C ASP A 505 -3.56 -3.52 -5.70
N TYR A 506 -2.89 -3.74 -6.84
CA TYR A 506 -1.54 -4.26 -6.85
C TYR A 506 -0.55 -3.26 -7.43
N TRP A 507 0.67 -3.28 -6.90
CA TRP A 507 1.70 -2.30 -7.11
C TRP A 507 3.03 -2.95 -7.44
N SER A 508 3.88 -2.27 -8.18
CA SER A 508 5.26 -2.69 -8.36
C SER A 508 6.22 -1.65 -7.81
N THR A 509 7.24 -2.10 -7.10
CA THR A 509 8.39 -1.29 -6.76
C THR A 509 9.62 -2.18 -6.66
N ASN A 510 10.75 -1.65 -7.05
CA ASN A 510 12.04 -2.30 -6.88
C ASN A 510 12.81 -1.73 -5.66
N ASP A 511 12.17 -0.95 -4.81
CA ASP A 511 12.74 -0.40 -3.59
C ASP A 511 12.27 -1.18 -2.34
N PRO A 512 13.15 -1.99 -1.74
CA PRO A 512 12.81 -2.79 -0.55
C PRO A 512 12.49 -1.95 0.69
N ALA A 513 12.96 -0.71 0.77
CA ALA A 513 12.63 0.17 1.88
C ALA A 513 11.18 0.60 1.80
N LEU A 514 10.68 0.91 0.60
CA LEU A 514 9.28 1.23 0.36
C LEU A 514 8.37 0.04 0.65
N ILE A 515 8.74 -1.16 0.20
CA ILE A 515 8.00 -2.39 0.53
C ILE A 515 7.94 -2.57 2.05
N GLY A 516 9.08 -2.46 2.73
CA GLY A 516 9.15 -2.58 4.18
C GLY A 516 8.31 -1.52 4.90
N ALA A 517 8.43 -0.26 4.52
CA ALA A 517 7.67 0.85 5.10
C ALA A 517 6.16 0.67 4.88
N PHE A 518 5.76 0.29 3.67
CA PHE A 518 4.37 0.05 3.33
C PHE A 518 3.79 -1.15 4.09
N MET A 519 4.48 -2.28 4.11
CA MET A 519 4.04 -3.46 4.86
C MET A 519 3.92 -3.19 6.37
N ASN A 520 4.74 -2.29 6.89
CA ASN A 520 4.65 -1.86 8.29
C ASN A 520 3.44 -0.96 8.53
N SER A 521 3.18 0.00 7.65
CA SER A 521 2.03 0.90 7.79
C SER A 521 0.71 0.14 7.79
N LEU A 522 0.56 -0.90 6.98
CA LEU A 522 -0.64 -1.74 6.95
C LEU A 522 -0.89 -2.49 8.26
N LYS A 523 0.17 -2.86 8.99
CA LYS A 523 0.06 -3.53 10.29
C LYS A 523 -0.54 -2.63 11.37
N TYR A 524 -0.37 -1.33 11.23
CA TYR A 524 -0.77 -0.34 12.25
C TYR A 524 -2.09 0.36 11.96
N GLY A 525 -2.77 0.05 10.86
CA GLY A 525 -4.04 0.66 10.49
C GLY A 525 -3.95 2.15 10.16
N PHE A 526 -2.76 2.67 9.86
CA PHE A 526 -2.57 4.06 9.45
C PHE A 526 -2.72 4.18 7.93
N GLU A 527 -3.66 4.99 7.50
CA GLU A 527 -3.90 5.30 6.07
C GLU A 527 -2.85 6.25 5.47
N SER A 528 -1.83 6.67 6.21
CA SER A 528 -0.80 7.58 5.72
C SER A 528 0.37 6.82 5.10
N HIS A 529 0.20 6.40 3.86
CA HIS A 529 1.26 5.74 3.11
C HIS A 529 1.86 6.70 2.10
N ASN A 530 3.17 6.85 2.16
CA ASN A 530 3.91 7.51 1.09
C ASN A 530 4.31 6.46 0.06
N PHE A 531 3.66 6.47 -1.10
CA PHE A 531 3.96 5.58 -2.23
C PHE A 531 5.00 6.18 -3.20
N TYR A 532 5.76 7.17 -2.77
CA TYR A 532 6.88 7.65 -3.56
C TYR A 532 7.80 6.49 -3.95
N GLY A 533 8.05 6.33 -5.25
CA GLY A 533 8.82 5.20 -5.79
C GLY A 533 8.03 3.90 -6.03
N TRP A 534 6.72 3.89 -5.80
CA TRP A 534 5.84 2.81 -6.22
C TRP A 534 5.23 3.11 -7.59
N HIS A 535 4.97 2.04 -8.34
CA HIS A 535 4.29 2.11 -9.63
C HIS A 535 2.96 1.37 -9.53
N HIS A 536 1.87 2.07 -9.81
CA HIS A 536 0.57 1.45 -9.91
C HIS A 536 0.50 0.64 -11.21
N ALA A 537 0.27 -0.65 -11.09
CA ALA A 537 0.19 -1.54 -12.25
C ALA A 537 -1.25 -1.57 -12.79
N THR A 538 -1.69 -0.48 -13.42
CA THR A 538 -2.93 -0.44 -14.19
C THR A 538 -2.74 -1.03 -15.57
N ASP A 539 -3.84 -1.17 -16.33
CA ASP A 539 -3.84 -1.69 -17.69
C ASP A 539 -3.00 -0.90 -18.71
N ALA A 540 -2.72 0.34 -18.44
CA ALA A 540 -1.83 1.18 -19.24
C ALA A 540 -0.46 1.14 -18.62
N ASP A 541 0.46 0.30 -19.06
CA ASP A 541 1.89 0.23 -18.68
C ASP A 541 2.41 1.46 -17.90
N PHE A 542 1.78 1.72 -16.76
CA PHE A 542 1.99 2.93 -15.99
C PHE A 542 3.38 2.86 -15.35
N THR A 543 4.25 3.77 -15.74
CA THR A 543 5.59 3.93 -15.18
C THR A 543 5.70 5.31 -14.56
N GLY A 544 5.24 5.50 -13.35
CA GLY A 544 5.34 6.78 -12.65
C GLY A 544 5.42 6.59 -11.15
N ASP A 545 5.99 7.58 -10.48
CA ASP A 545 6.05 7.58 -9.02
C ASP A 545 4.71 8.00 -8.43
N LEU A 546 4.36 7.42 -7.29
CA LEU A 546 3.20 7.83 -6.52
C LEU A 546 3.58 8.76 -5.41
N THR A 547 2.80 9.79 -5.21
CA THR A 547 2.95 10.73 -4.11
C THR A 547 1.64 10.83 -3.34
N TYR A 548 1.72 10.60 -2.05
CA TYR A 548 0.60 10.86 -1.15
C TYR A 548 0.52 12.34 -0.84
N ASN A 549 -0.66 12.91 -0.98
CA ASN A 549 -0.94 14.26 -0.55
C ASN A 549 -1.69 14.21 0.78
N ASP A 550 -0.99 14.56 1.85
CA ASP A 550 -1.48 14.57 3.22
C ASP A 550 -2.66 15.50 3.48
N ILE A 551 -2.87 16.49 2.59
CA ILE A 551 -3.96 17.46 2.70
C ILE A 551 -5.26 16.94 2.11
N THR A 552 -5.17 16.18 1.01
CA THR A 552 -6.35 15.63 0.35
C THR A 552 -6.62 14.19 0.82
N GLY A 553 -5.66 13.56 1.54
CA GLY A 553 -5.71 12.15 1.90
C GLY A 553 -5.64 11.21 0.68
N LYS A 554 -5.11 11.66 -0.45
CA LYS A 554 -5.15 10.94 -1.72
C LYS A 554 -3.77 10.73 -2.30
N TYR A 555 -3.62 9.67 -3.09
CA TYR A 555 -2.40 9.35 -3.82
C TYR A 555 -2.46 9.91 -5.24
N TYR A 556 -1.33 10.40 -5.71
CA TYR A 556 -1.18 10.98 -7.06
C TYR A 556 -0.06 10.26 -7.79
N THR A 557 -0.25 9.99 -9.06
CA THR A 557 0.80 9.52 -9.95
C THR A 557 1.58 10.71 -10.51
N SER A 558 2.74 10.45 -11.09
CA SER A 558 3.48 11.47 -11.86
C SER A 558 2.69 11.99 -13.08
N TYR A 559 1.57 11.38 -13.43
CA TYR A 559 0.66 11.79 -14.51
C TYR A 559 -0.64 12.43 -14.02
N GLY A 560 -0.78 12.69 -12.72
CA GLY A 560 -1.92 13.42 -12.16
C GLY A 560 -3.14 12.56 -11.84
N ASP A 561 -3.09 11.24 -12.03
CA ASP A 561 -4.20 10.35 -11.68
C ASP A 561 -4.20 10.02 -10.19
N VAL A 562 -5.37 9.99 -9.57
CA VAL A 562 -5.54 9.46 -8.22
C VAL A 562 -5.54 7.95 -8.29
N VAL A 563 -4.68 7.38 -7.51
CA VAL A 563 -4.75 5.98 -7.18
C VAL A 563 -5.88 5.81 -6.19
N ASN A 564 -6.92 5.11 -6.55
CA ASN A 564 -8.13 4.68 -5.84
C ASN A 564 -9.42 5.01 -6.63
N GLY A 565 -9.40 4.91 -7.98
CA GLY A 565 -10.61 5.00 -8.79
C GLY A 565 -11.26 6.37 -8.91
N GLU A 566 -10.76 7.38 -8.22
CA GLU A 566 -11.19 8.75 -8.44
C GLU A 566 -10.20 9.46 -9.35
N ALA A 567 -10.59 9.70 -10.60
CA ALA A 567 -9.88 10.62 -11.47
C ALA A 567 -9.64 11.92 -10.70
N VAL A 568 -8.40 12.26 -10.44
CA VAL A 568 -8.07 13.56 -9.86
C VAL A 568 -8.36 14.58 -10.91
N ARG A 569 -9.52 15.11 -10.83
CA ARG A 569 -9.68 16.49 -11.26
C ARG A 569 -8.85 17.31 -10.28
N ILE A 570 -7.71 17.77 -10.71
CA ILE A 570 -6.90 18.67 -9.91
C ILE A 570 -7.66 19.97 -9.87
N GLY A 571 -8.62 20.00 -8.94
CA GLY A 571 -9.42 21.15 -8.66
C GLY A 571 -8.67 22.04 -7.70
N LEU A 572 -8.69 23.32 -7.97
CA LEU A 572 -8.26 24.35 -7.06
C LEU A 572 -9.32 24.49 -5.98
N SER A 573 -9.09 23.86 -4.85
CA SER A 573 -9.81 24.23 -3.62
C SER A 573 -9.20 25.52 -3.08
N PHE A 574 -10.04 26.48 -2.70
CA PHE A 574 -9.62 27.86 -2.35
C PHE A 574 -8.90 28.03 -1.05
N ASP A 575 -8.90 27.05 -0.20
CA ASP A 575 -8.14 27.12 1.04
C ASP A 575 -6.71 26.66 0.92
N ALA A 576 -6.29 26.22 -0.27
CA ALA A 576 -4.89 25.98 -0.52
C ALA A 576 -4.54 25.60 -1.94
N ARG A 577 -3.62 25.66 -2.59
CA ARG A 577 -2.80 24.94 -3.58
C ARG A 577 -3.43 24.83 -4.94
N ILE A 578 -2.88 25.54 -5.85
CA ILE A 578 -3.15 25.43 -7.27
C ILE A 578 -2.24 24.35 -7.83
N ILE A 579 -2.81 23.20 -8.16
CA ILE A 579 -2.15 22.22 -9.01
C ILE A 579 -2.76 22.37 -10.39
N PRO A 580 -2.02 22.79 -11.43
CA PRO A 580 -2.55 22.83 -12.78
C PRO A 580 -2.75 21.40 -13.29
N ARG A 581 -3.92 21.07 -13.78
CA ARG A 581 -4.16 19.83 -14.51
C ARG A 581 -3.67 19.99 -15.94
N ILE A 582 -2.84 19.07 -16.39
CA ILE A 582 -2.47 18.93 -17.80
C ILE A 582 -3.29 17.79 -18.39
N GLU A 583 -4.39 18.12 -19.05
CA GLU A 583 -4.93 17.25 -20.08
C GLU A 583 -4.30 17.68 -21.40
N THR A 584 -3.35 16.90 -21.86
CA THR A 584 -2.81 17.09 -23.19
C THR A 584 -3.58 16.18 -24.13
N PHE A 585 -4.31 16.75 -25.06
CA PHE A 585 -4.81 16.03 -26.22
C PHE A 585 -3.61 15.50 -27.00
N GLY A 586 -3.27 14.23 -26.81
CA GLY A 586 -2.23 13.53 -27.54
C GLY A 586 -0.81 13.70 -27.03
N TYR A 587 -0.60 14.03 -25.76
CA TYR A 587 0.71 14.02 -25.13
C TYR A 587 0.66 13.26 -23.80
N GLU A 588 1.42 12.18 -23.71
CA GLU A 588 1.73 11.49 -22.46
C GLU A 588 2.70 12.36 -21.65
N GLY A 589 2.19 13.21 -20.82
CA GLY A 589 3.03 14.15 -20.07
C GLY A 589 2.59 14.28 -18.63
N GLY A 590 3.46 13.90 -17.80
CA GLY A 590 3.32 13.76 -16.37
C GLY A 590 2.98 15.00 -15.57
N PHE A 591 2.59 14.78 -14.36
CA PHE A 591 2.24 15.75 -13.37
C PHE A 591 2.81 15.57 -12.01
N ALA A 592 2.66 16.47 -11.30
CA ALA A 592 3.27 17.15 -10.22
C ALA A 592 3.03 16.51 -8.86
N TYR A 593 4.02 16.39 -8.08
CA TYR A 593 3.93 16.22 -6.63
C TYR A 593 4.31 17.54 -5.94
N ALA A 594 3.67 17.79 -4.80
CA ALA A 594 3.99 18.96 -3.99
C ALA A 594 5.20 18.65 -3.10
N GLN A 595 6.23 19.50 -3.17
CA GLN A 595 7.30 19.50 -2.17
C GLN A 595 7.20 20.78 -1.34
N PRO A 596 7.25 20.69 0.00
CA PRO A 596 7.24 21.88 0.84
C PRO A 596 8.51 22.72 0.60
N VAL A 597 8.36 24.04 0.54
CA VAL A 597 9.50 24.97 0.48
C VAL A 597 10.16 24.97 1.86
N GLN A 598 11.39 24.48 1.92
CA GLN A 598 12.14 24.39 3.17
C GLN A 598 12.79 25.73 3.55
N GLY A 599 12.75 26.06 4.86
CA GLY A 599 13.46 27.15 5.49
C GLY A 599 12.60 28.37 5.85
N PHE A 600 13.09 29.15 6.83
CA PHE A 600 12.40 30.33 7.38
C PHE A 600 12.00 31.35 6.32
N TRP A 601 12.89 31.67 5.39
CA TRP A 601 12.65 32.66 4.34
C TRP A 601 11.62 32.19 3.31
N GLY A 602 11.59 30.90 2.99
CA GLY A 602 10.57 30.32 2.12
C GLY A 602 9.18 30.40 2.76
N ASN A 603 9.08 30.10 4.05
CA ASN A 603 7.83 30.22 4.78
C ASN A 603 7.35 31.66 4.89
N LEU A 604 8.24 32.61 5.21
CA LEU A 604 7.89 34.02 5.28
C LEU A 604 7.40 34.53 3.91
N GLY A 605 8.10 34.20 2.84
CA GLY A 605 7.71 34.56 1.48
C GLY A 605 6.35 33.95 1.08
N TYR A 606 6.05 32.73 1.49
CA TYR A 606 4.76 32.07 1.28
C TYR A 606 3.62 32.82 1.98
N TYR A 607 3.80 33.18 3.25
CA TYR A 607 2.77 33.90 4.01
C TYR A 607 2.59 35.37 3.56
N THR A 608 3.62 35.96 3.01
CA THR A 608 3.56 37.32 2.47
C THR A 608 3.18 37.39 0.99
N GLY A 609 2.99 36.25 0.33
CA GLY A 609 2.66 36.18 -1.09
C GLY A 609 3.84 36.47 -2.04
N ILE A 610 5.08 36.54 -1.53
CA ILE A 610 6.27 36.84 -2.32
C ILE A 610 6.92 35.56 -2.90
N SER A 611 6.90 34.44 -2.17
CA SER A 611 7.44 33.17 -2.63
C SER A 611 6.48 32.02 -2.33
N GLY A 612 6.62 30.91 -3.07
CA GLY A 612 5.86 29.69 -2.84
C GLY A 612 6.40 28.88 -1.68
N ARG A 613 5.53 28.33 -0.87
CA ARG A 613 5.84 27.30 0.13
C ARG A 613 5.86 25.91 -0.50
N ASP A 614 4.91 25.67 -1.39
CA ASP A 614 4.73 24.41 -2.06
C ASP A 614 5.44 24.43 -3.42
N LYS A 615 6.23 23.39 -3.69
CA LYS A 615 6.88 23.18 -4.98
C LYS A 615 6.17 22.04 -5.69
N TYR A 616 5.85 22.27 -6.94
CA TYR A 616 5.19 21.32 -7.81
C TYR A 616 6.08 20.97 -8.98
N PHE A 617 6.08 19.72 -9.36
CA PHE A 617 6.90 19.21 -10.45
C PHE A 617 5.99 18.57 -11.52
N ASP A 618 6.18 18.97 -12.77
CA ASP A 618 5.39 18.52 -13.91
C ASP A 618 6.16 17.65 -14.92
N GLY A 619 7.28 17.09 -14.50
CA GLY A 619 8.19 16.36 -15.38
C GLY A 619 9.11 17.24 -16.22
N ILE A 620 8.83 18.54 -16.35
CA ILE A 620 9.57 19.49 -17.16
C ILE A 620 10.14 20.63 -16.31
N ALA A 621 9.42 21.06 -15.30
CA ALA A 621 9.78 22.19 -14.46
C ALA A 621 9.26 22.04 -13.04
N THR A 622 9.91 22.69 -12.08
CA THR A 622 9.42 22.84 -10.70
C THR A 622 8.71 24.18 -10.57
N TRP A 623 7.51 24.14 -10.01
CA TRP A 623 6.64 25.29 -9.78
C TRP A 623 6.62 25.63 -8.29
N GLU A 624 6.69 26.90 -7.94
CA GLU A 624 6.48 27.37 -6.57
C GLU A 624 5.16 28.10 -6.48
N VAL A 625 4.35 27.74 -5.48
CA VAL A 625 3.00 28.26 -5.28
C VAL A 625 2.87 28.83 -3.88
N ASN A 626 2.36 30.04 -3.74
CA ASN A 626 2.15 30.66 -2.43
C ASN A 626 0.80 30.29 -1.81
N ARG A 627 0.56 30.75 -0.58
CA ARG A 627 -0.67 30.51 0.18
C ARG A 627 -1.97 30.90 -0.57
N GLU A 628 -1.88 31.87 -1.48
CA GLU A 628 -3.03 32.31 -2.29
C GLU A 628 -3.17 31.49 -3.57
N GLY A 629 -2.35 30.45 -3.74
CA GLY A 629 -2.34 29.60 -4.92
C GLY A 629 -1.70 30.27 -6.15
N MET A 630 -0.91 31.33 -5.99
CA MET A 630 -0.22 31.98 -7.10
C MET A 630 1.15 31.35 -7.32
N ILE A 631 1.50 31.11 -8.58
CA ILE A 631 2.84 30.68 -8.97
C ILE A 631 3.79 31.83 -8.76
N THR A 632 4.75 31.67 -7.85
CA THR A 632 5.77 32.66 -7.49
C THR A 632 7.14 32.33 -8.08
N GLY A 633 7.38 31.08 -8.46
CA GLY A 633 8.61 30.63 -9.07
C GLY A 633 8.39 29.51 -10.09
N LEU A 634 9.27 29.46 -11.08
CA LEU A 634 9.36 28.41 -12.08
C LEU A 634 10.83 28.11 -12.32
N GLN A 635 11.26 26.88 -12.01
CA GLN A 635 12.63 26.43 -12.27
C GLN A 635 12.60 25.24 -13.23
N PRO A 636 13.12 25.39 -14.46
CA PRO A 636 13.35 24.27 -15.34
C PRO A 636 14.34 23.29 -14.73
N ILE A 637 14.18 22.01 -14.96
CA ILE A 637 15.14 21.00 -14.48
C ILE A 637 16.46 21.21 -15.22
N ALA A 638 17.50 21.56 -14.48
CA ALA A 638 18.85 21.60 -15.02
C ALA A 638 19.35 20.16 -15.24
N GLY A 639 19.60 19.76 -16.47
CA GLY A 639 20.27 18.52 -16.79
C GLY A 639 19.52 17.50 -17.66
N VAL A 640 18.35 17.82 -18.19
CA VAL A 640 17.78 17.05 -19.28
C VAL A 640 18.58 17.38 -20.53
N ALA A 641 19.61 16.58 -20.80
CA ALA A 641 20.38 16.70 -22.05
C ALA A 641 19.45 16.44 -23.23
N PRO A 642 19.50 17.25 -24.29
CA PRO A 642 18.72 16.98 -25.49
C PRO A 642 19.13 15.64 -26.08
N THR A 643 18.15 14.80 -26.41
CA THR A 643 18.38 13.55 -27.14
C THR A 643 19.16 13.87 -28.44
N PRO A 644 20.26 13.15 -28.73
CA PRO A 644 21.02 13.44 -29.96
C PRO A 644 20.12 13.22 -31.19
N GLY A 645 19.86 14.30 -31.93
CA GLY A 645 19.04 14.26 -33.15
C GLY A 645 17.91 15.28 -33.23
N LEU A 646 17.56 15.96 -32.14
CA LEU A 646 16.61 17.07 -32.16
C LEU A 646 17.38 18.39 -32.10
N GLY A 647 17.11 19.28 -33.06
CA GLY A 647 17.80 20.56 -33.20
C GLY A 647 17.69 21.45 -31.95
N LYS A 648 18.57 22.45 -31.84
CA LYS A 648 18.75 23.34 -30.68
C LYS A 648 17.50 24.07 -30.13
N ASN A 649 16.30 23.81 -30.67
CA ASN A 649 15.04 24.43 -30.30
C ASN A 649 14.04 23.50 -29.60
N ALA A 650 14.44 22.27 -29.23
CA ALA A 650 13.55 21.24 -28.68
C ALA A 650 13.63 21.12 -27.14
N VAL A 651 13.89 22.20 -26.42
CA VAL A 651 14.10 22.12 -24.95
C VAL A 651 12.79 22.20 -24.15
N PHE A 652 11.68 22.69 -24.73
CA PHE A 652 10.39 22.76 -24.03
C PHE A 652 9.24 22.62 -25.03
N SER A 653 8.43 21.60 -24.89
CA SER A 653 7.18 21.41 -25.67
C SER A 653 6.03 22.21 -25.06
N PHE A 654 6.21 23.50 -24.82
CA PHE A 654 5.07 24.33 -24.48
C PHE A 654 4.16 24.51 -25.68
N THR A 655 2.85 24.47 -25.44
CA THR A 655 1.86 24.71 -26.48
C THR A 655 1.98 26.16 -26.98
N LYS A 656 2.43 26.34 -28.21
CA LYS A 656 2.33 27.61 -28.92
C LYS A 656 0.96 27.67 -29.59
N SER A 657 -0.05 28.12 -28.87
CA SER A 657 -1.38 28.25 -29.40
C SER A 657 -1.47 29.45 -30.33
N SER A 658 -1.87 29.22 -31.58
CA SER A 658 -2.34 30.29 -32.47
C SER A 658 -3.74 30.74 -32.03
N LEU A 659 -4.16 31.96 -32.40
CA LEU A 659 -5.50 32.45 -32.12
C LEU A 659 -6.61 31.54 -32.67
N LYS A 660 -6.33 30.88 -33.81
CA LYS A 660 -7.23 29.90 -34.44
C LYS A 660 -7.36 28.64 -33.62
N GLN A 661 -6.25 28.10 -33.17
CA GLN A 661 -6.21 26.89 -32.31
C GLN A 661 -6.89 27.17 -30.95
N GLY A 662 -6.60 28.31 -30.32
CA GLY A 662 -7.29 28.71 -29.09
C GLY A 662 -8.80 28.74 -29.23
N ARG A 663 -9.33 29.38 -30.30
CA ARG A 663 -10.77 29.40 -30.58
C ARG A 663 -11.34 28.01 -30.80
N GLN A 664 -10.63 27.13 -31.50
CA GLN A 664 -11.04 25.76 -31.76
C GLN A 664 -11.11 24.96 -30.47
N MET A 665 -10.10 25.06 -29.61
CA MET A 665 -10.08 24.38 -28.32
C MET A 665 -11.20 24.86 -27.39
N HIS A 666 -11.42 26.16 -27.28
CA HIS A 666 -12.56 26.71 -26.52
C HIS A 666 -13.91 26.29 -27.13
N SER A 667 -14.03 26.13 -28.46
CA SER A 667 -15.28 25.68 -29.08
C SER A 667 -15.58 24.20 -28.80
N LEU A 668 -14.56 23.37 -28.66
CA LEU A 668 -14.67 21.94 -28.37
C LEU A 668 -14.78 21.63 -26.87
N TYR A 669 -14.46 22.63 -26.03
CA TYR A 669 -14.45 22.47 -24.60
C TYR A 669 -15.85 22.15 -24.04
N LYS A 670 -16.06 20.94 -23.54
CA LYS A 670 -17.32 20.47 -22.95
C LYS A 670 -16.98 19.70 -21.68
N LEU A 671 -17.54 20.14 -20.56
CA LEU A 671 -17.48 19.47 -19.28
C LEU A 671 -18.90 19.10 -18.86
N GLY A 672 -19.23 17.79 -18.91
CA GLY A 672 -20.50 17.27 -18.39
C GLY A 672 -21.78 17.96 -18.87
N ALA A 673 -22.94 17.55 -18.33
CA ALA A 673 -24.24 18.00 -18.81
C ALA A 673 -24.81 19.26 -18.14
N ASN A 674 -24.29 19.70 -16.98
CA ASN A 674 -25.01 20.61 -16.07
C ASN A 674 -24.37 21.98 -15.84
N GLY A 675 -23.49 22.46 -16.71
CA GLY A 675 -22.83 23.75 -16.55
C GLY A 675 -23.14 24.75 -17.67
N VAL A 676 -22.84 26.03 -17.44
CA VAL A 676 -23.00 27.11 -18.39
C VAL A 676 -21.67 27.44 -19.05
N LYS A 677 -21.58 27.17 -20.35
CA LYS A 677 -20.42 27.52 -21.16
C LYS A 677 -20.43 29.03 -21.45
N GLU A 678 -19.22 29.64 -21.40
CA GLU A 678 -19.04 31.08 -21.66
C GLU A 678 -19.94 31.98 -20.81
N TYR A 679 -20.07 31.66 -19.50
CA TYR A 679 -20.86 32.48 -18.58
C TYR A 679 -20.34 33.91 -18.52
N VAL A 680 -21.23 34.89 -18.74
CA VAL A 680 -20.88 36.30 -18.81
C VAL A 680 -21.00 36.96 -17.44
N LEU A 681 -19.88 37.44 -16.91
CA LEU A 681 -19.82 38.19 -15.67
C LEU A 681 -20.29 39.64 -15.81
N PRO A 682 -20.60 40.35 -14.70
CA PRO A 682 -20.98 41.78 -14.73
C PRO A 682 -19.94 42.66 -15.44
N SER A 683 -18.66 42.35 -15.38
CA SER A 683 -17.59 43.04 -16.11
C SER A 683 -17.56 42.78 -17.62
N LYS A 684 -18.48 41.96 -18.14
CA LYS A 684 -18.47 41.42 -19.51
C LYS A 684 -17.36 40.42 -19.84
N ARG A 685 -16.56 40.02 -18.84
CA ARG A 685 -15.65 38.89 -18.98
C ARG A 685 -16.44 37.61 -19.05
N ARG A 686 -15.84 36.57 -19.65
CA ARG A 686 -16.48 35.25 -19.80
C ARG A 686 -15.67 34.20 -19.06
N ILE A 687 -16.38 33.37 -18.32
CA ILE A 687 -15.85 32.14 -17.73
C ILE A 687 -15.97 31.04 -18.77
N ASP A 688 -14.95 30.28 -19.05
CA ASP A 688 -14.99 29.25 -20.08
C ASP A 688 -16.07 28.20 -19.82
N PHE A 689 -16.21 27.78 -18.55
CA PHE A 689 -17.31 26.93 -18.13
C PHE A 689 -17.62 27.13 -16.64
N LEU A 690 -18.89 27.27 -16.29
CA LEU A 690 -19.37 27.46 -14.92
C LEU A 690 -20.34 26.34 -14.55
N ASP A 691 -19.93 25.48 -13.64
CA ASP A 691 -20.78 24.46 -13.05
C ASP A 691 -21.43 25.02 -11.78
N ILE A 692 -22.70 25.44 -11.92
CA ILE A 692 -23.43 26.10 -10.83
C ILE A 692 -23.85 25.09 -9.76
N GLU A 693 -24.18 23.86 -10.17
CA GLU A 693 -24.63 22.80 -9.28
C GLU A 693 -23.52 22.38 -8.31
N ASN A 694 -22.33 22.10 -8.85
CA ASN A 694 -21.16 21.70 -8.07
C ASN A 694 -20.32 22.88 -7.58
N LYS A 695 -20.71 24.10 -7.93
CA LYS A 695 -20.02 25.35 -7.56
C LYS A 695 -18.57 25.40 -8.04
N ILE A 696 -18.32 25.07 -9.31
CA ILE A 696 -16.99 25.00 -9.90
C ILE A 696 -16.85 26.01 -11.05
N ILE A 697 -15.73 26.72 -11.07
CA ILE A 697 -15.32 27.64 -12.14
C ILE A 697 -14.21 26.99 -12.94
N TYR A 698 -14.36 26.84 -14.24
CA TYR A 698 -13.35 26.27 -15.13
C TYR A 698 -12.79 27.31 -16.08
N GLU A 699 -11.48 27.28 -16.29
CA GLU A 699 -10.75 28.11 -17.25
C GLU A 699 -9.80 27.26 -18.06
N LEU A 700 -9.81 27.38 -19.38
CA LEU A 700 -8.98 26.61 -20.32
C LEU A 700 -7.83 27.47 -20.87
N LYS A 701 -6.60 27.02 -20.75
CA LYS A 701 -5.41 27.76 -21.22
C LYS A 701 -4.43 26.87 -22.00
N PRO A 702 -3.67 27.44 -22.95
CA PRO A 702 -2.52 26.76 -23.54
C PRO A 702 -1.51 26.37 -22.47
N PHE A 703 -0.93 25.17 -22.59
CA PHE A 703 0.10 24.71 -21.67
C PHE A 703 1.42 25.48 -21.87
N ASN A 704 1.52 26.59 -21.21
CA ASN A 704 2.77 27.34 -21.05
C ASN A 704 2.71 28.23 -19.80
N PRO A 705 3.86 28.55 -19.16
CA PRO A 705 3.91 29.26 -17.88
C PRO A 705 3.16 30.59 -17.88
N ARG A 706 3.24 31.35 -18.99
CA ARG A 706 2.59 32.66 -19.10
C ARG A 706 1.06 32.54 -19.16
N SER A 707 0.56 31.56 -19.90
CA SER A 707 -0.89 31.32 -20.04
C SER A 707 -1.48 30.75 -18.76
N ILE A 708 -0.79 29.84 -18.11
CA ILE A 708 -1.17 29.26 -16.81
C ILE A 708 -1.27 30.37 -15.76
N LYS A 709 -0.24 31.20 -15.60
CA LYS A 709 -0.24 32.34 -14.66
C LYS A 709 -1.41 33.30 -14.94
N ARG A 710 -1.72 33.53 -16.21
CA ARG A 710 -2.87 34.37 -16.60
C ARG A 710 -4.20 33.69 -16.24
N GLY A 711 -4.35 32.39 -16.51
CA GLY A 711 -5.56 31.62 -16.19
C GLY A 711 -5.87 31.61 -14.70
N ILE A 712 -4.85 31.38 -13.87
CA ILE A 712 -4.97 31.45 -12.42
C ILE A 712 -5.47 32.83 -11.97
N LYS A 713 -4.88 33.91 -12.47
CA LYS A 713 -5.34 35.25 -12.14
C LYS A 713 -6.79 35.49 -12.57
N GLN A 714 -7.19 35.00 -13.76
CA GLN A 714 -8.54 35.12 -14.25
C GLN A 714 -9.55 34.38 -13.35
N LEU A 715 -9.22 33.17 -12.91
CA LEU A 715 -10.07 32.40 -11.98
C LEU A 715 -10.31 33.16 -10.67
N HIS A 716 -9.29 33.78 -10.10
CA HIS A 716 -9.43 34.62 -8.90
C HIS A 716 -10.33 35.83 -9.13
N ASP A 717 -10.17 36.48 -10.26
CA ASP A 717 -11.00 37.62 -10.64
C ASP A 717 -12.46 37.17 -10.83
N TYR A 718 -12.70 36.03 -11.49
CA TYR A 718 -14.05 35.48 -11.70
C TYR A 718 -14.75 35.15 -10.38
N LYS A 719 -14.05 34.51 -9.47
CA LYS A 719 -14.61 34.20 -8.13
C LYS A 719 -15.02 35.46 -7.38
N ARG A 720 -14.21 36.51 -7.46
CA ARG A 720 -14.50 37.78 -6.82
C ARG A 720 -15.74 38.44 -7.41
N GLU A 721 -15.88 38.38 -8.74
CA GLU A 721 -17.04 38.91 -9.42
C GLU A 721 -18.31 38.08 -9.20
N LEU A 722 -18.23 36.77 -9.16
CA LEU A 722 -19.36 35.91 -8.85
C LEU A 722 -19.97 36.20 -7.46
N LYS A 723 -19.15 36.60 -6.49
CA LYS A 723 -19.63 37.05 -5.17
C LYS A 723 -20.43 38.35 -5.21
N LEU A 724 -20.32 39.12 -6.28
CA LEU A 724 -21.13 40.33 -6.49
C LEU A 724 -22.46 40.02 -7.16
N VAL A 725 -22.66 38.83 -7.69
CA VAL A 725 -23.93 38.38 -8.27
C VAL A 725 -24.81 37.91 -7.12
N PRO A 726 -26.04 38.48 -6.94
CA PRO A 726 -26.88 38.20 -5.78
C PRO A 726 -27.17 36.71 -5.56
N GLU A 727 -27.37 35.95 -6.64
CA GLU A 727 -27.66 34.50 -6.62
C GLU A 727 -26.46 33.66 -6.12
N PHE A 728 -25.25 34.15 -6.24
CA PHE A 728 -24.04 33.42 -5.96
C PHE A 728 -23.22 33.97 -4.76
N LYS A 729 -23.73 34.99 -4.10
CA LYS A 729 -23.04 35.70 -3.01
C LYS A 729 -22.58 34.80 -1.91
N GLU A 730 -23.36 33.79 -1.53
CA GLU A 730 -23.09 32.85 -0.44
C GLU A 730 -22.38 31.58 -0.92
N TYR A 731 -22.07 31.47 -2.23
CA TYR A 731 -21.42 30.28 -2.76
C TYR A 731 -19.91 30.29 -2.49
N THR A 732 -19.38 29.16 -2.03
CA THR A 732 -17.95 28.90 -2.02
C THR A 732 -17.59 28.18 -3.31
N TRP A 733 -16.84 28.86 -4.18
CA TRP A 733 -16.47 28.35 -5.49
C TRP A 733 -15.16 27.62 -5.48
N THR A 734 -15.13 26.43 -6.02
CA THR A 734 -13.92 25.69 -6.43
C THR A 734 -13.48 26.21 -7.80
N MET A 735 -12.19 26.28 -8.06
CA MET A 735 -11.64 26.73 -9.33
C MET A 735 -10.80 25.64 -9.97
N ILE A 736 -10.96 25.44 -11.27
CA ILE A 736 -10.21 24.48 -12.06
C ILE A 736 -9.58 25.20 -13.25
N LEU A 737 -8.24 25.08 -13.38
CA LEU A 737 -7.52 25.48 -14.56
C LEU A 737 -7.23 24.24 -15.40
N GLU A 738 -7.74 24.22 -16.60
CA GLU A 738 -7.41 23.17 -17.57
C GLU A 738 -6.47 23.71 -18.65
N THR A 739 -5.60 22.83 -19.15
CA THR A 739 -4.62 23.23 -20.17
C THR A 739 -4.70 22.32 -21.38
N TYR A 740 -4.25 22.79 -22.56
CA TYR A 740 -4.18 22.05 -23.80
C TYR A 740 -2.86 22.25 -24.52
#